data_e11c60790c351c6e3942ff5037fa29d8
#
_entry.id   e11c60790c351c6e3942ff5037fa29d8
#
_cell.length_a   1.000
_cell.length_b   1.000
_cell.length_c   1.000
_cell.angle_alpha   90.00
_cell.angle_beta   90.00
_cell.angle_gamma   90.00
#
_symmetry.space_group_name_H-M   'P 1'
#
loop_
_entity.id
_entity.type
_entity.pdbx_description
1 polymer ?
#
loop_
_entity_poly.entity_id
_entity_poly.type
_entity_poly.pdbx_seq_one_letter_code
_entity_poly.pdbx_strand_id
1 'polypeptide(L)'
;SKIKGVILNQTSEMTCRMLTPKIESELGICVFGYVPKIADWHLESRHLGLVLPDEISDLREQMQRLADILEKTLDIESILQMAEGAKEMEDDMPKSLKQLFADPHVQKIRTQRPQIAVAKDEAFCFLYEDNLKLLEELGAEITFFSPLHDAKVPENTDGLLLPGGYPELFAAELSENSEMLASIRSCEKKAIPILAECGGFMYLHEEMEDERHIVWEMAGVLNGRTYPAGKLVRFGYVELSHEKEQKESCYLKQGEVIKGHEFHYWDSSDNGEGLTAAKPDRRTSWKCVHTEGSLFAGYPHLYMPSCPQFAKRFTDQCRLFAKENEANKKKQRRNHMSEDRKNMKEQSEPELEKVTKRLNEYLEQICPPDQKAAAQAKKRWKQIAKPLFSLGKLEDAVTKIAGMKGSPAYSLDKKGLVIMCADNGVVEEGVTQTGQEVTAVVAENFTKSETSVCKMAQIAGVDLFPIDIGMVSDVPGVTKKEYKIAPGTKNMTREAAMTRTEAIRAILTGIEIVGMLKSKSYEILATGEMGIGNTTTSSAVASVLTDIPVKLMTGRGAGLSADGLRRKIAAIERAISLHAPDRGDPIDIISKVGGFDIAGLTGVFLGGAIFRIPIVIDGFISSVAALCAARLVPDCIGYMLPSHCSGEPAASKVLDELGLSALLDCGMSLGEGSGAVAVMPLLEMGLSVYKSMSTFEEIRVEQYEELK
;
A
#
# COMPACT_ATOMS: atom_id res chain seq x y z
N SER A 1 1.36 49.41 15.63
CA SER A 1 2.32 48.31 15.53
C SER A 1 1.59 47.02 15.22
N LYS A 2 2.19 46.14 14.41
CA LYS A 2 1.68 44.78 14.21
C LYS A 2 2.05 43.83 15.37
N ILE A 3 3.03 44.23 16.19
CA ILE A 3 3.45 43.48 17.38
C ILE A 3 2.40 43.75 18.48
N LYS A 4 1.78 42.70 18.99
CA LYS A 4 0.71 42.76 19.99
C LYS A 4 1.20 42.34 21.38
N GLY A 5 2.26 41.55 21.46
CA GLY A 5 2.84 41.09 22.70
C GLY A 5 4.26 40.58 22.50
N VAL A 6 4.97 40.33 23.59
CA VAL A 6 6.34 39.83 23.63
C VAL A 6 6.50 38.77 24.72
N ILE A 7 7.46 37.87 24.48
CA ILE A 7 7.98 36.89 25.45
C ILE A 7 9.44 37.26 25.70
N LEU A 8 9.86 37.36 26.96
CA LEU A 8 11.23 37.70 27.32
C LEU A 8 12.10 36.44 27.38
N ASN A 9 12.94 36.26 26.38
CA ASN A 9 13.78 35.07 26.27
C ASN A 9 15.08 35.18 27.09
N GLN A 10 15.58 34.06 27.64
CA GLN A 10 16.78 33.95 28.48
C GLN A 10 16.77 34.91 29.68
N THR A 11 15.63 35.09 30.30
CA THR A 11 15.38 36.11 31.33
C THR A 11 14.98 35.40 32.63
N SER A 12 15.34 35.97 33.79
CA SER A 12 14.89 35.48 35.08
C SER A 12 13.49 36.02 35.44
N GLU A 13 12.77 35.34 36.30
CA GLU A 13 11.47 35.82 36.84
C GLU A 13 11.56 37.24 37.41
N MET A 14 12.62 37.51 38.19
CA MET A 14 12.82 38.84 38.78
C MET A 14 12.99 39.93 37.72
N THR A 15 13.77 39.65 36.68
CA THR A 15 13.98 40.58 35.57
C THR A 15 12.68 40.77 34.76
N CYS A 16 11.93 39.71 34.54
CA CYS A 16 10.63 39.80 33.86
C CYS A 16 9.69 40.70 34.64
N ARG A 17 9.52 40.47 35.92
CA ARG A 17 8.68 41.31 36.81
C ARG A 17 9.07 42.80 36.82
N MET A 18 10.39 43.09 36.71
CA MET A 18 10.88 44.45 36.65
C MET A 18 10.63 45.13 35.30
N LEU A 19 10.73 44.41 34.19
CA LEU A 19 10.63 44.95 32.82
C LEU A 19 9.18 45.03 32.33
N THR A 20 8.31 44.11 32.76
CA THR A 20 6.89 44.04 32.33
C THR A 20 6.17 45.42 32.46
N PRO A 21 6.15 46.06 33.64
CA PRO A 21 5.45 47.34 33.76
C PRO A 21 5.98 48.44 32.84
N LYS A 22 7.28 48.45 32.59
CA LYS A 22 7.91 49.44 31.69
C LYS A 22 7.52 49.18 30.23
N ILE A 23 7.62 47.91 29.78
CA ILE A 23 7.29 47.54 28.39
C ILE A 23 5.82 47.86 28.11
N GLU A 24 4.94 47.46 29.01
CA GLU A 24 3.49 47.66 28.83
C GLU A 24 3.09 49.15 28.85
N SER A 25 3.68 49.94 29.78
CA SER A 25 3.36 51.35 29.87
C SER A 25 3.96 52.19 28.74
N GLU A 26 5.17 51.87 28.28
CA GLU A 26 5.87 52.68 27.27
C GLU A 26 5.51 52.27 25.84
N LEU A 27 5.26 50.96 25.59
CA LEU A 27 5.05 50.43 24.25
C LEU A 27 3.59 50.04 23.97
N GLY A 28 2.76 49.91 25.01
CA GLY A 28 1.36 49.49 24.87
C GLY A 28 1.21 48.06 24.29
N ILE A 29 2.13 47.16 24.62
CA ILE A 29 2.13 45.75 24.20
C ILE A 29 2.21 44.86 25.43
N CYS A 30 1.51 43.72 25.41
CA CYS A 30 1.49 42.74 26.51
C CYS A 30 2.81 42.00 26.64
N VAL A 31 3.24 41.69 27.89
CA VAL A 31 4.33 40.75 28.15
C VAL A 31 3.73 39.43 28.64
N PHE A 32 3.79 38.37 27.82
CA PHE A 32 3.20 37.06 28.10
C PHE A 32 4.04 36.18 29.00
N GLY A 33 5.11 36.73 29.59
CA GLY A 33 5.98 35.98 30.47
C GLY A 33 7.42 35.89 29.96
N TYR A 34 8.15 34.87 30.42
CA TYR A 34 9.56 34.74 30.12
C TYR A 34 9.97 33.27 29.90
N VAL A 35 11.03 33.09 29.17
CA VAL A 35 11.74 31.79 29.05
C VAL A 35 13.03 31.91 29.85
N PRO A 36 13.24 31.11 30.88
CA PRO A 36 14.48 31.15 31.65
C PRO A 36 15.67 30.62 30.84
N LYS A 37 16.90 30.89 31.29
CA LYS A 37 18.08 30.23 30.73
C LYS A 37 18.05 28.76 31.14
N ILE A 38 17.98 27.85 30.18
CA ILE A 38 17.92 26.40 30.40
C ILE A 38 19.34 25.86 30.25
N ALA A 39 19.95 25.38 31.33
CA ALA A 39 21.37 25.01 31.35
C ALA A 39 21.67 23.75 30.51
N ASP A 40 20.73 22.80 30.46
CA ASP A 40 20.92 21.50 29.79
C ASP A 40 20.18 21.40 28.42
N TRP A 41 19.84 22.56 27.84
CA TRP A 41 19.27 22.65 26.53
C TRP A 41 20.36 22.93 25.51
N HIS A 42 20.69 21.95 24.70
CA HIS A 42 21.68 22.09 23.65
C HIS A 42 21.21 21.40 22.37
N LEU A 43 20.92 22.20 21.36
CA LEU A 43 20.77 21.72 19.99
C LEU A 43 22.10 22.04 19.29
N GLU A 44 22.78 21.00 18.86
CA GLU A 44 24.03 21.17 18.11
C GLU A 44 23.76 21.90 16.79
N SER A 45 24.64 22.81 16.42
CA SER A 45 24.57 23.49 15.12
C SER A 45 25.60 22.91 14.17
N ARG A 46 25.22 22.70 12.94
CA ARG A 46 26.13 22.39 11.82
C ARG A 46 26.59 23.65 11.12
N HIS A 47 27.53 23.51 10.20
CA HIS A 47 27.99 24.64 9.36
C HIS A 47 26.85 25.32 8.59
N LEU A 48 25.80 24.57 8.26
CA LEU A 48 24.60 24.98 7.52
C LEU A 48 23.30 24.78 8.29
N GLY A 49 23.26 25.20 9.55
CA GLY A 49 22.01 25.11 10.34
C GLY A 49 22.12 24.21 11.56
N LEU A 50 20.99 23.65 11.98
CA LEU A 50 20.90 22.73 13.11
C LEU A 50 21.04 21.27 12.64
N VAL A 51 21.40 20.39 13.55
CA VAL A 51 21.32 18.94 13.38
C VAL A 51 19.86 18.57 13.11
N LEU A 52 19.62 17.59 12.23
CA LEU A 52 18.26 17.17 11.87
C LEU A 52 17.53 16.58 13.09
N PRO A 53 16.21 16.79 13.22
CA PRO A 53 15.42 16.26 14.33
C PRO A 53 15.57 14.76 14.54
N ASP A 54 15.68 13.99 13.45
CA ASP A 54 15.77 12.52 13.48
C ASP A 54 17.15 12.01 13.97
N GLU A 55 18.17 12.89 14.00
CA GLU A 55 19.50 12.58 14.49
C GLU A 55 19.66 12.82 16.00
N ILE A 56 18.68 13.47 16.64
CA ILE A 56 18.72 13.80 18.07
C ILE A 56 17.89 12.76 18.83
N SER A 57 18.54 11.79 19.42
CA SER A 57 17.90 10.64 20.06
C SER A 57 16.95 10.99 21.22
N ASP A 58 17.20 12.08 21.95
CA ASP A 58 16.42 12.54 23.09
C ASP A 58 15.59 13.82 22.82
N LEU A 59 15.45 14.22 21.56
CA LEU A 59 14.75 15.46 21.19
C LEU A 59 13.34 15.54 21.81
N ARG A 60 12.58 14.43 21.78
CA ARG A 60 11.22 14.40 22.33
C ARG A 60 11.21 14.68 23.83
N GLU A 61 12.17 14.14 24.59
CA GLU A 61 12.30 14.38 26.02
C GLU A 61 12.72 15.82 26.33
N GLN A 62 13.62 16.36 25.51
CA GLN A 62 14.03 17.78 25.59
C GLN A 62 12.82 18.69 25.33
N MET A 63 12.05 18.42 24.26
CA MET A 63 10.84 19.21 23.95
C MET A 63 9.79 19.13 25.06
N GLN A 64 9.58 17.96 25.67
CA GLN A 64 8.65 17.82 26.80
C GLN A 64 9.12 18.64 28.01
N ARG A 65 10.40 18.59 28.37
CA ARG A 65 10.98 19.44 29.45
C ARG A 65 10.81 20.92 29.17
N LEU A 66 11.02 21.34 27.92
CA LEU A 66 10.77 22.73 27.52
C LEU A 66 9.29 23.11 27.68
N ALA A 67 8.36 22.27 27.22
CA ALA A 67 6.92 22.50 27.37
C ALA A 67 6.53 22.68 28.85
N ASP A 68 7.02 21.80 29.74
CA ASP A 68 6.75 21.88 31.19
C ASP A 68 7.27 23.18 31.84
N ILE A 69 8.34 23.77 31.30
CA ILE A 69 8.86 25.05 31.72
C ILE A 69 7.98 26.19 31.20
N LEU A 70 7.63 26.15 29.91
CA LEU A 70 6.83 27.18 29.25
C LEU A 70 5.42 27.29 29.83
N GLU A 71 4.77 26.17 30.17
CA GLU A 71 3.49 26.16 30.86
C GLU A 71 3.51 26.91 32.21
N LYS A 72 4.65 26.94 32.90
CA LYS A 72 4.81 27.61 34.20
C LYS A 72 5.23 29.09 34.09
N THR A 73 5.82 29.46 32.97
CA THR A 73 6.49 30.76 32.82
C THR A 73 5.85 31.69 31.81
N LEU A 74 4.93 31.17 31.00
CA LEU A 74 4.17 31.91 30.00
C LEU A 74 2.68 31.91 30.34
N ASP A 75 2.01 33.00 30.06
CA ASP A 75 0.55 33.10 30.05
C ASP A 75 0.00 32.61 28.68
N ILE A 76 -0.07 31.29 28.56
CA ILE A 76 -0.52 30.60 27.32
C ILE A 76 -1.96 30.99 27.00
N GLU A 77 -2.82 31.16 28.02
CA GLU A 77 -4.23 31.47 27.83
C GLU A 77 -4.42 32.85 27.19
N SER A 78 -3.67 33.86 27.65
CA SER A 78 -3.69 35.21 27.05
C SER A 78 -3.11 35.21 25.62
N ILE A 79 -2.13 34.36 25.33
CA ILE A 79 -1.61 34.20 23.96
C ILE A 79 -2.69 33.63 23.05
N LEU A 80 -3.42 32.60 23.49
CA LEU A 80 -4.51 31.97 22.73
C LEU A 80 -5.66 32.93 22.50
N GLN A 81 -6.11 33.68 23.55
CA GLN A 81 -7.15 34.70 23.41
C GLN A 81 -6.76 35.79 22.41
N MET A 82 -5.50 36.20 22.40
CA MET A 82 -5.00 37.16 21.41
C MET A 82 -5.01 36.59 20.00
N ALA A 83 -4.67 35.32 19.85
CA ALA A 83 -4.69 34.62 18.56
C ALA A 83 -6.13 34.50 18.03
N GLU A 84 -7.09 34.14 18.88
CA GLU A 84 -8.53 34.06 18.52
C GLU A 84 -9.11 35.42 18.09
N GLY A 85 -8.59 36.51 18.66
CA GLY A 85 -8.93 37.86 18.27
C GLY A 85 -8.28 38.36 16.97
N ALA A 86 -7.44 37.56 16.34
CA ALA A 86 -6.81 37.91 15.07
C ALA A 86 -7.85 37.87 13.95
N LYS A 87 -7.78 38.87 13.04
CA LYS A 87 -8.64 38.86 11.84
C LYS A 87 -8.26 37.64 11.00
N GLU A 88 -9.27 36.96 10.47
CA GLU A 88 -9.06 35.96 9.42
C GLU A 88 -8.20 36.56 8.30
N MET A 89 -7.14 35.88 7.97
CA MET A 89 -6.35 36.20 6.78
C MET A 89 -7.09 35.63 5.58
N GLU A 90 -7.45 36.54 4.64
CA GLU A 90 -7.92 36.05 3.34
C GLU A 90 -6.80 35.16 2.72
N ASP A 91 -7.14 33.93 2.44
CA ASP A 91 -6.28 33.01 1.70
C ASP A 91 -6.25 33.46 0.23
N ASP A 92 -5.44 34.48 -0.03
CA ASP A 92 -5.35 35.09 -1.36
C ASP A 92 -4.20 34.40 -2.13
N MET A 93 -4.53 33.27 -2.76
CA MET A 93 -3.62 32.59 -3.67
C MET A 93 -3.02 33.60 -4.66
N PRO A 94 -1.69 33.62 -4.90
CA PRO A 94 -1.05 34.51 -5.83
C PRO A 94 -1.73 34.56 -7.20
N LYS A 95 -1.85 35.73 -7.79
CA LYS A 95 -2.52 35.90 -9.10
C LYS A 95 -1.96 34.98 -10.19
N SER A 96 -0.66 34.74 -10.20
CA SER A 96 0.04 33.83 -11.12
C SER A 96 -0.42 32.39 -10.99
N LEU A 97 -0.65 31.90 -9.77
CA LEU A 97 -1.19 30.56 -9.50
C LEU A 97 -2.68 30.48 -9.86
N LYS A 98 -3.48 31.50 -9.51
CA LYS A 98 -4.91 31.57 -9.92
C LYS A 98 -5.05 31.50 -11.45
N GLN A 99 -4.22 32.23 -12.19
CA GLN A 99 -4.21 32.20 -13.65
C GLN A 99 -3.79 30.85 -14.21
N LEU A 100 -2.77 30.23 -13.63
CA LEU A 100 -2.30 28.90 -14.05
C LEU A 100 -3.40 27.84 -13.89
N PHE A 101 -4.07 27.79 -12.74
CA PHE A 101 -5.11 26.80 -12.46
C PHE A 101 -6.44 27.08 -13.16
N ALA A 102 -6.68 28.31 -13.59
CA ALA A 102 -7.82 28.67 -14.43
C ALA A 102 -7.66 28.26 -15.90
N ASP A 103 -6.46 27.89 -16.33
CA ASP A 103 -6.20 27.43 -17.70
C ASP A 103 -6.90 26.09 -17.96
N PRO A 104 -7.84 26.01 -18.92
CA PRO A 104 -8.55 24.76 -19.25
C PRO A 104 -7.59 23.63 -19.68
N HIS A 105 -6.44 23.96 -20.27
CA HIS A 105 -5.43 22.99 -20.63
C HIS A 105 -4.80 22.33 -19.40
N VAL A 106 -4.49 23.13 -18.38
CA VAL A 106 -3.96 22.62 -17.10
C VAL A 106 -4.96 21.69 -16.42
N GLN A 107 -6.25 22.08 -16.40
CA GLN A 107 -7.31 21.23 -15.83
C GLN A 107 -7.44 19.89 -16.55
N LYS A 108 -7.31 19.86 -17.86
CA LYS A 108 -7.41 18.63 -18.66
C LYS A 108 -6.21 17.71 -18.47
N ILE A 109 -5.00 18.25 -18.35
CA ILE A 109 -3.77 17.43 -18.21
C ILE A 109 -3.54 16.90 -16.79
N ARG A 110 -4.21 17.44 -15.77
CA ARG A 110 -4.14 16.95 -14.36
C ARG A 110 -4.57 15.49 -14.21
N THR A 111 -5.30 14.91 -15.14
CA THR A 111 -5.69 13.51 -15.15
C THR A 111 -4.57 12.55 -15.59
N GLN A 112 -3.52 13.06 -16.24
CA GLN A 112 -2.35 12.29 -16.65
C GLN A 112 -1.25 12.51 -15.61
N ARG A 113 -1.08 11.57 -14.71
CA ARG A 113 -0.22 11.67 -13.53
C ARG A 113 1.18 11.12 -13.82
N PRO A 114 2.19 11.95 -14.16
CA PRO A 114 3.55 11.48 -14.25
C PRO A 114 4.07 11.16 -12.86
N GLN A 115 4.87 10.10 -12.74
CA GLN A 115 5.54 9.71 -11.50
C GLN A 115 6.85 10.50 -11.37
N ILE A 116 6.94 11.37 -10.36
CA ILE A 116 8.17 12.10 -10.03
C ILE A 116 8.80 11.45 -8.82
N ALA A 117 9.98 10.85 -9.00
CA ALA A 117 10.79 10.34 -7.91
C ALA A 117 11.56 11.49 -7.25
N VAL A 118 11.46 11.62 -5.94
CA VAL A 118 12.08 12.67 -5.14
C VAL A 118 13.03 12.03 -4.14
N ALA A 119 14.31 12.39 -4.19
CA ALA A 119 15.26 11.92 -3.21
C ALA A 119 14.96 12.53 -1.83
N LYS A 120 14.95 11.68 -0.79
CA LYS A 120 14.67 12.09 0.58
C LYS A 120 15.30 11.12 1.56
N ASP A 121 16.37 11.54 2.19
CA ASP A 121 17.05 10.86 3.28
C ASP A 121 17.94 11.86 4.04
N GLU A 122 18.89 11.38 4.84
CA GLU A 122 19.79 12.20 5.65
C GLU A 122 20.74 13.07 4.78
N ALA A 123 21.08 12.60 3.59
CA ALA A 123 21.91 13.33 2.62
C ALA A 123 21.10 14.34 1.79
N PHE A 124 19.78 14.09 1.58
CA PHE A 124 18.89 14.87 0.72
C PHE A 124 17.63 15.31 1.49
N CYS A 125 17.77 16.32 2.33
CA CYS A 125 16.75 16.71 3.31
C CYS A 125 16.13 18.10 3.09
N PHE A 126 16.65 18.93 2.18
CA PHE A 126 16.14 20.29 1.94
C PHE A 126 15.03 20.31 0.90
N LEU A 127 13.85 19.93 1.32
CA LEU A 127 12.65 19.90 0.49
C LEU A 127 11.71 21.05 0.88
N TYR A 128 11.23 21.79 -0.11
CA TYR A 128 10.16 22.78 0.08
C TYR A 128 8.81 22.14 -0.19
N GLU A 129 8.01 22.03 0.86
CA GLU A 129 6.66 21.48 0.80
C GLU A 129 5.77 22.21 -0.23
N ASP A 130 5.95 23.55 -0.37
CA ASP A 130 5.23 24.34 -1.36
C ASP A 130 5.57 23.95 -2.80
N ASN A 131 6.82 23.54 -3.08
CA ASN A 131 7.22 23.05 -4.39
C ASN A 131 6.55 21.70 -4.68
N LEU A 132 6.56 20.78 -3.71
CA LEU A 132 5.93 19.46 -3.85
C LEU A 132 4.43 19.59 -4.06
N LYS A 133 3.75 20.39 -3.24
CA LYS A 133 2.31 20.67 -3.39
C LYS A 133 1.98 21.25 -4.77
N LEU A 134 2.78 22.18 -5.26
CA LEU A 134 2.57 22.75 -6.60
C LEU A 134 2.70 21.69 -7.71
N LEU A 135 3.67 20.78 -7.61
CA LEU A 135 3.82 19.67 -8.56
C LEU A 135 2.62 18.72 -8.50
N GLU A 136 2.16 18.38 -7.30
CA GLU A 136 0.95 17.55 -7.09
C GLU A 136 -0.32 18.24 -7.63
N GLU A 137 -0.49 19.53 -7.36
CA GLU A 137 -1.59 20.32 -7.90
C GLU A 137 -1.56 20.42 -9.44
N LEU A 138 -0.38 20.37 -10.04
CA LEU A 138 -0.19 20.24 -11.48
C LEU A 138 -0.43 18.82 -11.98
N GLY A 139 -0.74 17.87 -11.10
CA GLY A 139 -1.12 16.49 -11.40
C GLY A 139 0.04 15.50 -11.40
N ALA A 140 1.21 15.84 -10.84
CA ALA A 140 2.26 14.86 -10.60
C ALA A 140 1.88 13.92 -9.44
N GLU A 141 2.43 12.73 -9.45
CA GLU A 141 2.40 11.78 -8.34
C GLU A 141 3.83 11.67 -7.78
N ILE A 142 3.99 12.02 -6.50
CA ILE A 142 5.31 12.07 -5.85
C ILE A 142 5.59 10.73 -5.20
N THR A 143 6.78 10.17 -5.49
CA THR A 143 7.30 8.97 -4.83
C THR A 143 8.67 9.29 -4.24
N PHE A 144 8.84 9.10 -2.95
CA PHE A 144 10.13 9.30 -2.29
C PHE A 144 11.01 8.05 -2.42
N PHE A 145 12.33 8.28 -2.53
CA PHE A 145 13.33 7.22 -2.49
C PHE A 145 14.61 7.76 -1.79
N SER A 146 15.42 6.86 -1.30
CA SER A 146 16.64 7.18 -0.58
C SER A 146 17.88 6.81 -1.41
N PRO A 147 18.66 7.78 -1.88
CA PRO A 147 19.96 7.48 -2.48
C PRO A 147 20.94 6.74 -1.57
N LEU A 148 20.82 6.88 -0.25
CA LEU A 148 21.64 6.16 0.73
C LEU A 148 21.21 4.72 0.94
N HIS A 149 19.89 4.46 1.01
CA HIS A 149 19.36 3.19 1.53
C HIS A 149 18.69 2.32 0.47
N ASP A 150 18.22 2.91 -0.64
CA ASP A 150 17.62 2.17 -1.74
C ASP A 150 18.64 1.77 -2.78
N ALA A 151 18.48 0.60 -3.39
CA ALA A 151 19.41 0.14 -4.43
C ALA A 151 19.23 0.88 -5.76
N LYS A 152 18.05 1.41 -6.08
CA LYS A 152 17.72 2.01 -7.38
C LYS A 152 16.63 3.07 -7.28
N VAL A 153 16.62 3.99 -8.24
CA VAL A 153 15.48 4.88 -8.49
C VAL A 153 14.24 4.03 -8.80
N PRO A 154 13.03 4.38 -8.30
CA PRO A 154 11.80 3.64 -8.59
C PRO A 154 11.55 3.38 -10.08
N GLU A 155 11.14 2.16 -10.45
CA GLU A 155 11.11 1.70 -11.86
C GLU A 155 10.19 2.49 -12.81
N ASN A 156 9.15 3.12 -12.29
CA ASN A 156 8.18 3.87 -13.11
C ASN A 156 8.38 5.37 -13.07
N THR A 157 9.61 5.82 -12.83
CA THR A 157 9.97 7.23 -12.74
C THR A 157 9.87 7.91 -14.12
N ASP A 158 9.05 8.95 -14.17
CA ASP A 158 8.86 9.81 -15.35
C ASP A 158 9.56 11.17 -15.18
N GLY A 159 10.01 11.51 -13.97
CA GLY A 159 10.79 12.68 -13.62
C GLY A 159 11.57 12.45 -12.33
N LEU A 160 12.74 13.05 -12.21
CA LEU A 160 13.62 12.90 -11.06
C LEU A 160 13.90 14.27 -10.43
N LEU A 161 13.69 14.39 -9.10
CA LEU A 161 14.02 15.56 -8.32
C LEU A 161 15.03 15.18 -7.24
N LEU A 162 16.22 15.79 -7.31
CA LEU A 162 17.30 15.64 -6.35
C LEU A 162 17.47 16.97 -5.59
N PRO A 163 16.93 17.09 -4.38
CA PRO A 163 16.98 18.34 -3.61
C PRO A 163 18.33 18.57 -2.99
N GLY A 164 18.47 19.69 -2.29
CA GLY A 164 19.62 19.97 -1.45
C GLY A 164 19.68 19.11 -0.20
N GLY A 165 20.78 19.20 0.50
CA GLY A 165 21.09 18.48 1.72
C GLY A 165 22.56 18.55 2.05
N TYR A 166 23.08 17.47 2.63
CA TYR A 166 24.46 17.33 3.07
C TYR A 166 25.15 16.09 2.47
N PRO A 167 25.17 15.91 1.14
CA PRO A 167 25.72 14.69 0.55
C PRO A 167 27.24 14.53 0.84
N GLU A 168 27.95 15.61 1.10
CA GLU A 168 29.38 15.61 1.47
C GLU A 168 29.63 14.89 2.81
N LEU A 169 28.67 14.86 3.72
CA LEU A 169 28.79 14.14 4.99
C LEU A 169 28.64 12.63 4.81
N PHE A 170 27.98 12.20 3.74
CA PHE A 170 27.67 10.83 3.40
C PHE A 170 28.33 10.38 2.09
N ALA A 171 29.40 11.06 1.71
CA ALA A 171 30.04 10.86 0.40
C ALA A 171 30.55 9.42 0.21
N ALA A 172 31.06 8.78 1.28
CA ALA A 172 31.53 7.41 1.25
C ALA A 172 30.35 6.44 0.99
N GLU A 173 29.27 6.54 1.77
CA GLU A 173 28.09 5.70 1.68
C GLU A 173 27.39 5.85 0.32
N LEU A 174 27.29 7.09 -0.18
CA LEU A 174 26.74 7.38 -1.52
C LEU A 174 27.58 6.74 -2.63
N SER A 175 28.92 6.79 -2.50
CA SER A 175 29.85 6.17 -3.45
C SER A 175 29.79 4.64 -3.43
N GLU A 176 29.61 4.02 -2.26
CA GLU A 176 29.47 2.57 -2.10
C GLU A 176 28.18 2.04 -2.74
N ASN A 177 27.12 2.86 -2.83
CA ASN A 177 25.86 2.48 -3.46
C ASN A 177 25.93 2.54 -5.00
N SER A 178 26.79 1.70 -5.57
CA SER A 178 27.08 1.65 -7.01
C SER A 178 25.85 1.35 -7.88
N GLU A 179 24.88 0.60 -7.38
CA GLU A 179 23.63 0.31 -8.09
C GLU A 179 22.77 1.58 -8.22
N MET A 180 22.67 2.40 -7.18
CA MET A 180 21.96 3.67 -7.23
C MET A 180 22.66 4.65 -8.18
N LEU A 181 23.99 4.79 -8.12
CA LEU A 181 24.76 5.61 -9.05
C LEU A 181 24.50 5.20 -10.51
N ALA A 182 24.50 3.90 -10.80
CA ALA A 182 24.19 3.39 -12.13
C ALA A 182 22.74 3.67 -12.54
N SER A 183 21.80 3.62 -11.59
CA SER A 183 20.38 3.91 -11.82
C SER A 183 20.17 5.40 -12.17
N ILE A 184 20.82 6.34 -11.47
CA ILE A 184 20.79 7.77 -11.78
C ILE A 184 21.37 8.05 -13.17
N ARG A 185 22.55 7.47 -13.51
CA ARG A 185 23.12 7.54 -14.87
C ARG A 185 22.18 7.01 -15.94
N SER A 186 21.41 5.96 -15.60
CA SER A 186 20.41 5.40 -16.51
C SER A 186 19.23 6.34 -16.74
N CYS A 187 18.82 7.12 -15.72
CA CYS A 187 17.76 8.12 -15.87
C CYS A 187 18.16 9.20 -16.89
N GLU A 188 19.37 9.71 -16.81
CA GLU A 188 19.89 10.69 -17.76
C GLU A 188 19.96 10.10 -19.19
N LYS A 189 20.57 8.93 -19.37
CA LYS A 189 20.66 8.25 -20.68
C LYS A 189 19.31 7.97 -21.32
N LYS A 190 18.25 7.79 -20.52
CA LYS A 190 16.87 7.65 -21.00
C LYS A 190 16.18 8.98 -21.25
N ALA A 191 16.85 10.11 -21.03
CA ALA A 191 16.30 11.46 -21.10
C ALA A 191 15.10 11.69 -20.15
N ILE A 192 15.07 11.04 -18.99
CA ILE A 192 14.13 11.36 -17.93
C ILE A 192 14.40 12.80 -17.48
N PRO A 193 13.38 13.66 -17.36
CA PRO A 193 13.54 15.01 -16.83
C PRO A 193 14.15 14.99 -15.41
N ILE A 194 15.28 15.66 -15.25
CA ILE A 194 16.01 15.73 -13.97
C ILE A 194 16.07 17.17 -13.51
N LEU A 195 15.69 17.41 -12.25
CA LEU A 195 15.87 18.67 -11.55
C LEU A 195 16.71 18.41 -10.30
N ALA A 196 17.91 19.02 -10.23
CA ALA A 196 18.84 18.82 -9.14
C ALA A 196 19.31 20.17 -8.56
N GLU A 197 19.20 20.30 -7.24
CA GLU A 197 19.51 21.51 -6.50
C GLU A 197 20.62 21.25 -5.47
N CYS A 198 21.59 22.14 -5.33
CA CYS A 198 22.62 22.15 -4.30
C CYS A 198 23.25 20.75 -4.06
N GLY A 199 22.91 20.05 -2.98
CA GLY A 199 23.39 18.69 -2.71
C GLY A 199 23.08 17.70 -3.84
N GLY A 200 21.88 17.78 -4.42
CA GLY A 200 21.50 16.97 -5.58
C GLY A 200 22.35 17.27 -6.81
N PHE A 201 22.71 18.54 -7.02
CA PHE A 201 23.65 18.94 -8.06
C PHE A 201 25.08 18.40 -7.79
N MET A 202 25.54 18.46 -6.54
CA MET A 202 26.81 17.87 -6.16
C MET A 202 26.89 16.38 -6.46
N TYR A 203 25.82 15.64 -6.14
CA TYR A 203 25.72 14.20 -6.38
C TYR A 203 25.71 13.78 -7.85
N LEU A 204 25.33 14.69 -8.77
CA LEU A 204 25.36 14.41 -10.22
C LEU A 204 26.74 14.50 -10.86
N HIS A 205 27.77 15.05 -10.20
CA HIS A 205 29.13 15.13 -10.71
C HIS A 205 29.78 13.73 -10.83
N GLU A 206 30.93 13.66 -11.47
CA GLU A 206 31.79 12.48 -11.51
C GLU A 206 32.34 12.16 -10.12
N GLU A 207 32.77 13.24 -9.39
CA GLU A 207 33.46 13.14 -8.11
C GLU A 207 32.96 14.19 -7.12
N MET A 208 33.03 13.84 -5.84
CA MET A 208 32.79 14.77 -4.73
C MET A 208 33.89 14.61 -3.70
N GLU A 209 34.47 15.71 -3.29
CA GLU A 209 35.46 15.78 -2.21
C GLU A 209 34.75 16.04 -0.88
N ASP A 210 34.99 15.20 0.13
CA ASP A 210 34.40 15.36 1.47
C ASP A 210 35.14 16.40 2.32
N GLU A 211 34.73 16.64 3.57
CA GLU A 211 35.38 17.57 4.52
C GLU A 211 36.82 17.20 4.85
N ARG A 212 37.25 15.94 4.64
CA ARG A 212 38.60 15.44 4.87
C ARG A 212 39.45 15.49 3.61
N HIS A 213 38.95 16.11 2.55
CA HIS A 213 39.60 16.16 1.25
C HIS A 213 39.80 14.79 0.58
N ILE A 214 38.93 13.80 0.92
CA ILE A 214 38.89 12.51 0.24
C ILE A 214 37.91 12.61 -0.93
N VAL A 215 38.34 12.15 -2.09
CA VAL A 215 37.54 12.19 -3.33
C VAL A 215 36.78 10.89 -3.47
N TRP A 216 35.46 10.98 -3.70
CA TRP A 216 34.53 9.89 -3.84
C TRP A 216 33.84 9.92 -5.20
N GLU A 217 33.66 8.75 -5.82
CA GLU A 217 32.93 8.62 -7.08
C GLU A 217 31.44 8.89 -6.84
N MET A 218 30.81 9.68 -7.74
CA MET A 218 29.39 10.04 -7.69
C MET A 218 28.65 9.59 -8.95
N ALA A 219 27.48 10.16 -9.23
CA ALA A 219 26.62 9.70 -10.33
C ALA A 219 27.23 9.86 -11.73
N GLY A 220 28.14 10.79 -11.94
CA GLY A 220 28.83 10.98 -13.23
C GLY A 220 27.89 11.35 -14.38
N VAL A 221 26.85 12.12 -14.10
CA VAL A 221 25.96 12.75 -15.09
C VAL A 221 26.56 14.05 -15.59
N LEU A 222 27.24 14.79 -14.69
CA LEU A 222 27.99 16.02 -14.98
C LEU A 222 29.47 15.74 -14.85
N ASN A 223 30.25 16.30 -15.78
CA ASN A 223 31.71 16.21 -15.73
C ASN A 223 32.27 17.03 -14.56
N GLY A 224 33.45 16.63 -14.09
CA GLY A 224 34.17 17.34 -13.05
C GLY A 224 33.81 16.95 -11.64
N ARG A 225 34.15 17.78 -10.66
CA ARG A 225 33.99 17.47 -9.24
C ARG A 225 33.52 18.66 -8.42
N THR A 226 32.94 18.37 -7.27
CA THR A 226 32.65 19.33 -6.23
C THR A 226 33.67 19.20 -5.09
N TYR A 227 34.01 20.33 -4.47
CA TYR A 227 35.07 20.39 -3.46
C TYR A 227 34.82 21.48 -2.41
N PRO A 228 35.32 21.34 -1.16
CA PRO A 228 35.19 22.35 -0.12
C PRO A 228 36.00 23.60 -0.48
N ALA A 229 35.32 24.74 -0.57
CA ALA A 229 35.98 26.01 -0.93
C ALA A 229 36.72 26.69 0.24
N GLY A 230 36.69 26.13 1.45
CA GLY A 230 37.29 26.67 2.67
C GLY A 230 36.67 27.98 3.19
N LYS A 231 35.60 28.45 2.54
CA LYS A 231 34.82 29.64 2.89
C LYS A 231 33.44 29.55 2.32
N LEU A 232 32.52 30.35 2.85
CA LEU A 232 31.19 30.50 2.28
C LEU A 232 31.25 31.01 0.82
N VAL A 233 30.81 30.23 -0.15
CA VAL A 233 30.86 30.54 -1.59
C VAL A 233 29.76 31.52 -1.97
N ARG A 234 28.50 31.15 -1.62
CA ARG A 234 27.32 31.94 -1.89
C ARG A 234 26.40 31.95 -0.68
N PHE A 235 25.68 33.06 -0.52
CA PHE A 235 24.69 33.19 0.57
C PHE A 235 23.55 34.13 0.19
N GLY A 236 22.32 33.71 0.48
CA GLY A 236 21.11 34.52 0.48
C GLY A 236 20.32 34.44 -0.82
N TYR A 237 19.26 35.26 -0.90
CA TYR A 237 18.30 35.21 -1.99
C TYR A 237 18.93 35.57 -3.34
N VAL A 238 18.39 34.90 -4.39
CA VAL A 238 18.79 35.09 -5.78
C VAL A 238 17.54 35.12 -6.68
N GLU A 239 17.67 35.82 -7.80
CA GLU A 239 16.76 35.80 -8.91
C GLU A 239 17.48 35.16 -10.11
N LEU A 240 16.91 34.05 -10.65
CA LEU A 240 17.47 33.40 -11.83
C LEU A 240 16.67 33.82 -13.05
N SER A 241 17.39 34.16 -14.11
CA SER A 241 16.83 34.57 -15.39
C SER A 241 17.57 33.96 -16.57
N HIS A 242 16.86 33.83 -17.69
CA HIS A 242 17.42 33.38 -18.96
C HIS A 242 17.77 34.59 -19.84
N GLU A 243 19.03 34.75 -20.21
CA GLU A 243 19.52 35.84 -21.07
C GLU A 243 19.49 35.43 -22.57
N LYS A 244 19.46 36.43 -23.46
CA LYS A 244 19.36 36.23 -24.92
C LYS A 244 20.46 35.38 -25.56
N GLU A 245 21.64 35.38 -24.93
CA GLU A 245 22.82 34.69 -25.45
C GLU A 245 22.99 33.26 -24.94
N GLN A 246 22.12 32.84 -24.02
CA GLN A 246 22.17 31.50 -23.41
C GLN A 246 21.38 30.49 -24.24
N LYS A 247 21.79 29.21 -24.21
CA LYS A 247 21.01 28.10 -24.81
C LYS A 247 19.64 28.04 -24.17
N GLU A 248 18.62 27.75 -24.99
CA GLU A 248 17.22 27.72 -24.52
C GLU A 248 17.04 26.68 -23.40
N SER A 249 16.55 27.13 -22.25
CA SER A 249 16.22 26.25 -21.13
C SER A 249 14.85 25.63 -21.33
N CYS A 250 14.70 24.33 -21.01
CA CYS A 250 13.42 23.63 -21.10
C CYS A 250 12.37 24.21 -20.14
N TYR A 251 12.81 24.73 -18.96
CA TYR A 251 11.90 25.07 -17.87
C TYR A 251 11.74 26.57 -17.62
N LEU A 252 12.77 27.39 -17.86
CA LEU A 252 12.70 28.84 -17.71
C LEU A 252 12.91 29.53 -19.05
N LYS A 253 11.90 30.30 -19.50
CA LYS A 253 11.95 31.01 -20.78
C LYS A 253 12.52 32.43 -20.64
N GLN A 254 12.97 32.99 -21.74
CA GLN A 254 13.43 34.36 -21.80
C GLN A 254 12.38 35.34 -21.29
N GLY A 255 12.82 36.24 -20.42
CA GLY A 255 11.93 37.24 -19.76
C GLY A 255 11.21 36.75 -18.51
N GLU A 256 11.33 35.48 -18.17
CA GLU A 256 10.85 34.94 -16.88
C GLU A 256 11.95 34.99 -15.85
N VAL A 257 11.54 35.10 -14.59
CA VAL A 257 12.41 35.09 -13.42
C VAL A 257 11.87 34.10 -12.40
N ILE A 258 12.71 33.21 -11.92
CA ILE A 258 12.42 32.34 -10.76
C ILE A 258 13.27 32.77 -9.58
N LYS A 259 12.64 32.83 -8.41
CA LYS A 259 13.34 33.17 -7.14
C LYS A 259 13.86 31.92 -6.48
N GLY A 260 14.99 32.07 -5.80
CA GLY A 260 15.59 31.01 -5.02
C GLY A 260 16.54 31.57 -3.97
N HIS A 261 17.32 30.72 -3.39
CA HIS A 261 18.46 31.14 -2.56
C HIS A 261 19.63 30.19 -2.75
N GLU A 262 20.83 30.64 -2.40
CA GLU A 262 22.02 29.82 -2.30
C GLU A 262 22.63 29.93 -0.90
N PHE A 263 23.07 28.78 -0.38
CA PHE A 263 23.83 28.74 0.86
C PHE A 263 24.72 27.50 0.85
N HIS A 264 25.98 27.63 0.40
CA HIS A 264 26.91 26.51 0.28
C HIS A 264 28.36 26.89 0.52
N TYR A 265 29.10 25.92 1.06
CA TYR A 265 30.56 26.00 1.32
C TYR A 265 31.35 25.15 0.32
N TRP A 266 30.70 24.29 -0.43
CA TRP A 266 31.26 23.55 -1.56
C TRP A 266 31.15 24.39 -2.83
N ASP A 267 32.13 24.25 -3.72
CA ASP A 267 32.05 24.80 -5.07
C ASP A 267 32.22 23.67 -6.09
N SER A 268 31.93 23.95 -7.34
CA SER A 268 32.11 23.00 -8.44
C SER A 268 33.19 23.49 -9.41
N SER A 269 33.88 22.53 -10.03
CA SER A 269 34.76 22.81 -11.18
C SER A 269 34.00 23.34 -12.39
N ASP A 270 32.66 23.08 -12.47
CA ASP A 270 31.75 23.59 -13.50
C ASP A 270 30.34 23.83 -12.90
N ASN A 271 30.01 25.12 -12.74
CA ASN A 271 28.73 25.57 -12.20
C ASN A 271 27.64 25.73 -13.26
N GLY A 272 27.93 25.44 -14.53
CA GLY A 272 27.04 25.65 -15.64
C GLY A 272 26.89 27.11 -16.08
N GLU A 273 26.40 27.34 -17.30
CA GLU A 273 26.19 28.64 -17.89
C GLU A 273 24.78 28.89 -18.42
N GLY A 274 23.85 27.95 -18.13
CA GLY A 274 22.49 27.94 -18.69
C GLY A 274 21.60 29.08 -18.22
N LEU A 275 21.85 29.62 -17.01
CA LEU A 275 21.10 30.74 -16.44
C LEU A 275 22.07 31.77 -15.81
N THR A 276 21.51 32.96 -15.54
CA THR A 276 22.15 33.98 -14.76
C THR A 276 21.44 34.18 -13.44
N ALA A 277 22.13 33.95 -12.32
CA ALA A 277 21.65 34.30 -10.99
C ALA A 277 22.10 35.74 -10.67
N ALA A 278 21.24 36.53 -10.06
CA ALA A 278 21.52 37.87 -9.60
C ALA A 278 20.98 38.07 -8.18
N LYS A 279 21.70 38.90 -7.40
CA LYS A 279 21.17 39.37 -6.11
C LYS A 279 19.96 40.27 -6.33
N PRO A 280 18.98 40.34 -5.40
CA PRO A 280 17.77 41.18 -5.53
C PRO A 280 18.09 42.67 -5.79
N ASP A 281 19.24 43.16 -5.30
CA ASP A 281 19.70 44.51 -5.54
C ASP A 281 20.40 44.67 -6.92
N ARG A 282 20.57 43.57 -7.69
CA ARG A 282 21.20 43.46 -9.00
C ARG A 282 22.63 43.98 -9.11
N ARG A 283 23.31 44.15 -7.97
CA ARG A 283 24.73 44.62 -7.96
C ARG A 283 25.70 43.50 -8.26
N THR A 284 25.29 42.25 -8.05
CA THR A 284 26.12 41.07 -8.28
C THR A 284 25.34 40.03 -9.04
N SER A 285 25.94 39.48 -10.08
CA SER A 285 25.38 38.38 -10.87
C SER A 285 26.49 37.41 -11.29
N TRP A 286 26.10 36.17 -11.58
CA TRP A 286 27.01 35.12 -12.05
C TRP A 286 26.25 34.11 -12.91
N LYS A 287 26.97 33.40 -13.78
CA LYS A 287 26.45 32.27 -14.54
C LYS A 287 26.33 31.05 -13.64
N CYS A 288 25.29 30.28 -13.85
CA CYS A 288 25.05 29.06 -13.10
C CYS A 288 24.06 28.16 -13.86
N VAL A 289 23.86 26.95 -13.37
CA VAL A 289 22.92 25.95 -13.79
C VAL A 289 23.22 25.32 -15.17
N HIS A 290 23.30 24.01 -15.18
CA HIS A 290 23.30 23.20 -16.39
C HIS A 290 21.84 23.02 -16.87
N THR A 291 21.57 23.31 -18.15
CA THR A 291 20.23 23.25 -18.75
C THR A 291 20.22 22.47 -20.06
N GLU A 292 20.98 21.38 -20.14
CA GLU A 292 21.08 20.59 -21.36
C GLU A 292 19.96 19.54 -21.47
N GLY A 293 19.25 19.49 -22.60
CA GLY A 293 18.15 18.56 -22.81
C GLY A 293 17.04 18.73 -21.78
N SER A 294 16.75 17.69 -21.00
CA SER A 294 15.78 17.65 -19.90
C SER A 294 16.40 17.80 -18.51
N LEU A 295 17.72 18.09 -18.43
CA LEU A 295 18.44 18.32 -17.20
C LEU A 295 18.36 19.79 -16.77
N PHE A 296 18.11 19.99 -15.47
CA PHE A 296 18.28 21.28 -14.78
C PHE A 296 19.03 21.01 -13.48
N ALA A 297 20.28 21.45 -13.36
CA ALA A 297 21.13 21.15 -12.23
C ALA A 297 22.01 22.32 -11.83
N GLY A 298 22.02 22.73 -10.57
CA GLY A 298 22.86 23.83 -10.05
C GLY A 298 22.73 24.03 -8.55
N TYR A 299 23.50 24.95 -7.97
CA TYR A 299 23.48 25.26 -6.54
C TYR A 299 22.19 25.96 -6.06
N PRO A 300 21.51 26.83 -6.86
CA PRO A 300 20.32 27.52 -6.36
C PRO A 300 19.20 26.57 -5.95
N HIS A 301 18.65 26.78 -4.75
CA HIS A 301 17.39 26.20 -4.31
C HIS A 301 16.22 27.03 -4.85
N LEU A 302 15.32 26.44 -5.61
CA LEU A 302 14.27 27.16 -6.29
C LEU A 302 13.00 27.24 -5.45
N TYR A 303 12.32 28.39 -5.52
CA TYR A 303 10.97 28.56 -5.01
C TYR A 303 10.00 28.58 -6.21
N MET A 304 9.48 27.43 -6.58
CA MET A 304 8.66 27.23 -7.78
C MET A 304 7.37 28.07 -7.81
N PRO A 305 6.68 28.37 -6.66
CA PRO A 305 5.53 29.28 -6.67
C PRO A 305 5.85 30.70 -7.12
N SER A 306 7.10 31.13 -7.13
CA SER A 306 7.51 32.43 -7.69
C SER A 306 7.47 32.49 -9.22
N CYS A 307 7.56 31.33 -9.89
CA CYS A 307 7.42 31.13 -11.32
C CYS A 307 6.66 29.84 -11.65
N PRO A 308 5.32 29.81 -11.46
CA PRO A 308 4.54 28.56 -11.60
C PRO A 308 4.64 27.91 -12.97
N GLN A 309 4.99 28.69 -14.00
CA GLN A 309 5.22 28.19 -15.37
C GLN A 309 6.45 27.29 -15.45
N PHE A 310 7.45 27.48 -14.59
CA PHE A 310 8.60 26.59 -14.46
C PHE A 310 8.15 25.18 -14.01
N ALA A 311 7.44 25.11 -12.89
CA ALA A 311 6.90 23.84 -12.36
C ALA A 311 6.00 23.14 -13.37
N LYS A 312 5.13 23.91 -14.07
CA LYS A 312 4.27 23.39 -15.13
C LYS A 312 5.08 22.74 -16.25
N ARG A 313 6.13 23.39 -16.75
CA ARG A 313 6.93 22.84 -17.86
C ARG A 313 7.72 21.60 -17.41
N PHE A 314 8.27 21.61 -16.20
CA PHE A 314 8.90 20.40 -15.65
C PHE A 314 7.90 19.23 -15.62
N THR A 315 6.72 19.45 -15.03
CA THR A 315 5.68 18.41 -14.97
C THR A 315 5.18 18.00 -16.38
N ASP A 316 5.11 18.92 -17.33
CA ASP A 316 4.73 18.62 -18.71
C ASP A 316 5.77 17.77 -19.44
N GLN A 317 7.06 18.02 -19.21
CA GLN A 317 8.14 17.18 -19.73
C GLN A 317 8.09 15.76 -19.15
N CYS A 318 7.83 15.63 -17.85
CA CYS A 318 7.62 14.32 -17.23
C CYS A 318 6.45 13.56 -17.89
N ARG A 319 5.33 14.25 -18.19
CA ARG A 319 4.18 13.65 -18.94
C ARG A 319 4.54 13.25 -20.36
N LEU A 320 5.32 14.06 -21.05
CA LEU A 320 5.77 13.74 -22.42
C LEU A 320 6.63 12.47 -22.40
N PHE A 321 7.58 12.41 -21.49
CA PHE A 321 8.42 11.22 -21.28
C PHE A 321 7.56 9.98 -20.96
N ALA A 322 6.61 10.07 -20.03
CA ALA A 322 5.68 8.99 -19.70
C ALA A 322 4.95 8.45 -20.92
N LYS A 323 4.41 9.35 -21.77
CA LYS A 323 3.70 8.97 -23.01
C LYS A 323 4.61 8.31 -24.03
N GLU A 324 5.81 8.83 -24.25
CA GLU A 324 6.78 8.26 -25.18
C GLU A 324 7.28 6.90 -24.70
N ASN A 325 7.52 6.76 -23.39
CA ASN A 325 7.92 5.50 -22.78
C ASN A 325 6.81 4.44 -22.90
N GLU A 326 5.55 4.81 -22.64
CA GLU A 326 4.40 3.93 -22.88
C GLU A 326 4.25 3.53 -24.37
N ALA A 327 4.41 4.49 -25.28
CA ALA A 327 4.34 4.22 -26.71
C ALA A 327 5.47 3.29 -27.16
N ASN A 328 6.69 3.49 -26.66
CA ASN A 328 7.83 2.62 -26.91
C ASN A 328 7.66 1.22 -26.30
N LYS A 329 7.17 1.14 -25.06
CA LYS A 329 6.79 -0.14 -24.41
C LYS A 329 5.70 -0.86 -25.22
N LYS A 330 4.69 -0.14 -25.72
CA LYS A 330 3.64 -0.70 -26.60
C LYS A 330 4.20 -1.14 -27.95
N LYS A 331 5.16 -0.42 -28.54
CA LYS A 331 5.81 -0.76 -29.81
C LYS A 331 6.74 -1.97 -29.66
N GLN A 332 7.53 -2.03 -28.58
CA GLN A 332 8.36 -3.19 -28.25
C GLN A 332 7.49 -4.41 -27.91
N ARG A 333 6.41 -4.23 -27.15
CA ARG A 333 5.42 -5.29 -26.88
C ARG A 333 4.74 -5.78 -28.19
N ARG A 334 4.40 -4.86 -29.13
CA ARG A 334 3.87 -5.28 -30.44
C ARG A 334 4.87 -6.06 -31.28
N ASN A 335 6.14 -5.71 -31.25
CA ASN A 335 7.19 -6.43 -31.98
C ASN A 335 7.53 -7.77 -31.31
N HIS A 336 7.64 -7.84 -29.98
CA HIS A 336 7.78 -9.08 -29.22
C HIS A 336 6.50 -9.93 -29.29
N MET A 337 5.32 -9.31 -29.15
CA MET A 337 4.04 -10.01 -29.28
C MET A 337 3.77 -10.56 -30.69
N SER A 338 4.40 -10.07 -31.75
CA SER A 338 4.28 -10.66 -33.09
C SER A 338 5.15 -11.91 -33.28
N GLU A 339 6.28 -11.97 -32.59
CA GLU A 339 7.15 -13.17 -32.57
C GLU A 339 6.73 -14.16 -31.46
N ASP A 340 6.43 -13.69 -30.26
CA ASP A 340 5.95 -14.50 -29.15
C ASP A 340 4.52 -15.01 -29.33
N ARG A 341 3.62 -14.23 -29.97
CA ARG A 341 2.27 -14.71 -30.31
C ARG A 341 2.27 -15.87 -31.30
N LYS A 342 3.25 -15.95 -32.19
CA LYS A 342 3.39 -17.13 -33.06
C LYS A 342 3.87 -18.35 -32.26
N ASN A 343 4.84 -18.17 -31.38
CA ASN A 343 5.40 -19.26 -30.57
C ASN A 343 4.53 -19.62 -29.35
N MET A 344 3.88 -18.63 -28.68
CA MET A 344 2.99 -18.87 -27.52
C MET A 344 1.59 -19.35 -27.92
N LYS A 345 1.02 -18.95 -29.08
CA LYS A 345 -0.24 -19.51 -29.55
C LYS A 345 -0.13 -21.00 -29.89
N GLU A 346 1.00 -21.43 -30.44
CA GLU A 346 1.21 -22.84 -30.76
C GLU A 346 1.45 -23.72 -29.52
N GLN A 347 1.88 -23.15 -28.35
CA GLN A 347 2.14 -23.88 -27.12
C GLN A 347 1.07 -23.71 -26.02
N SER A 348 0.32 -22.57 -26.00
CA SER A 348 -0.63 -22.26 -24.92
C SER A 348 -2.06 -22.77 -25.18
N GLU A 349 -2.49 -22.88 -26.43
CA GLU A 349 -3.82 -23.45 -26.76
C GLU A 349 -3.96 -24.92 -26.30
N PRO A 350 -2.97 -25.81 -26.53
CA PRO A 350 -3.04 -27.18 -26.04
C PRO A 350 -3.03 -27.29 -24.51
N GLU A 351 -2.32 -26.40 -23.81
CA GLU A 351 -2.28 -26.42 -22.35
C GLU A 351 -3.59 -25.91 -21.73
N LEU A 352 -4.14 -24.81 -22.24
CA LEU A 352 -5.44 -24.29 -21.80
C LEU A 352 -6.55 -25.32 -22.02
N GLU A 353 -6.58 -25.97 -23.19
CA GLU A 353 -7.54 -27.03 -23.48
C GLU A 353 -7.42 -28.20 -22.52
N LYS A 354 -6.18 -28.64 -22.22
CA LYS A 354 -5.88 -29.72 -21.27
C LYS A 354 -6.36 -29.41 -19.86
N VAL A 355 -6.03 -28.22 -19.32
CA VAL A 355 -6.44 -27.86 -17.95
C VAL A 355 -7.93 -27.60 -17.87
N THR A 356 -8.55 -27.01 -18.89
CA THR A 356 -10.00 -26.80 -18.97
C THR A 356 -10.75 -28.13 -19.00
N LYS A 357 -10.30 -29.08 -19.81
CA LYS A 357 -10.88 -30.44 -19.87
C LYS A 357 -10.78 -31.11 -18.49
N ARG A 358 -9.63 -31.07 -17.85
CA ARG A 358 -9.42 -31.65 -16.51
C ARG A 358 -10.32 -31.00 -15.46
N LEU A 359 -10.49 -29.69 -15.50
CA LEU A 359 -11.41 -28.99 -14.60
C LEU A 359 -12.85 -29.45 -14.84
N ASN A 360 -13.30 -29.49 -16.08
CA ASN A 360 -14.67 -29.95 -16.41
C ASN A 360 -14.92 -31.38 -15.95
N GLU A 361 -13.97 -32.30 -16.11
CA GLU A 361 -14.05 -33.67 -15.61
C GLU A 361 -14.26 -33.74 -14.08
N TYR A 362 -13.71 -32.77 -13.32
CA TYR A 362 -13.94 -32.62 -11.90
C TYR A 362 -15.32 -32.02 -11.61
N LEU A 363 -15.72 -30.96 -12.32
CA LEU A 363 -16.98 -30.28 -12.08
C LEU A 363 -18.20 -31.20 -12.35
N GLU A 364 -18.12 -32.08 -13.34
CA GLU A 364 -19.15 -33.07 -13.65
C GLU A 364 -19.39 -34.11 -12.54
N GLN A 365 -18.44 -34.27 -11.60
CA GLN A 365 -18.59 -35.19 -10.46
C GLN A 365 -19.36 -34.58 -9.29
N ILE A 366 -19.62 -33.29 -9.31
CA ILE A 366 -20.34 -32.60 -8.22
C ILE A 366 -21.81 -32.96 -8.29
N CYS A 367 -22.30 -33.49 -7.18
CA CYS A 367 -23.73 -33.81 -6.98
C CYS A 367 -24.20 -33.12 -5.70
N PRO A 368 -25.50 -32.79 -5.60
CA PRO A 368 -26.08 -32.23 -4.38
C PRO A 368 -25.90 -33.19 -3.19
N PRO A 369 -25.91 -32.70 -1.93
CA PRO A 369 -25.84 -33.51 -0.73
C PRO A 369 -26.99 -34.50 -0.64
N ASP A 370 -26.78 -35.61 0.06
CA ASP A 370 -27.76 -36.65 0.27
C ASP A 370 -28.94 -36.21 1.15
N GLN A 371 -30.07 -35.95 0.52
CA GLN A 371 -31.29 -35.49 1.20
C GLN A 371 -31.90 -36.55 2.15
N LYS A 372 -31.66 -37.85 1.88
CA LYS A 372 -32.15 -38.93 2.77
C LYS A 372 -31.33 -38.95 4.07
N ALA A 373 -30.05 -38.85 4.01
CA ALA A 373 -29.18 -38.76 5.18
C ALA A 373 -29.51 -37.51 6.02
N ALA A 374 -29.69 -36.35 5.38
CA ALA A 374 -30.14 -35.14 6.07
C ALA A 374 -31.49 -35.28 6.75
N ALA A 375 -32.49 -35.90 6.06
CA ALA A 375 -33.81 -36.17 6.65
C ALA A 375 -33.74 -37.13 7.84
N GLN A 376 -32.89 -38.16 7.77
CA GLN A 376 -32.66 -39.06 8.91
C GLN A 376 -32.03 -38.33 10.09
N ALA A 377 -31.06 -37.46 9.86
CA ALA A 377 -30.46 -36.64 10.91
C ALA A 377 -31.51 -35.69 11.55
N LYS A 378 -32.35 -35.03 10.73
CA LYS A 378 -33.46 -34.21 11.21
C LYS A 378 -34.48 -35.01 12.06
N LYS A 379 -34.77 -36.25 11.65
CA LYS A 379 -35.63 -37.16 12.43
C LYS A 379 -35.00 -37.50 13.79
N ARG A 380 -33.68 -37.80 13.83
CA ARG A 380 -33.00 -38.10 15.10
C ARG A 380 -33.02 -36.90 16.04
N TRP A 381 -32.78 -35.66 15.54
CA TRP A 381 -32.90 -34.45 16.36
C TRP A 381 -34.22 -34.31 17.09
N LYS A 382 -35.32 -34.67 16.44
CA LYS A 382 -36.68 -34.68 17.04
C LYS A 382 -36.85 -35.75 18.09
N GLN A 383 -36.07 -36.84 18.04
CA GLN A 383 -36.13 -37.94 19.02
C GLN A 383 -35.32 -37.68 20.28
N ILE A 384 -34.30 -36.80 20.21
CA ILE A 384 -33.45 -36.47 21.34
C ILE A 384 -34.26 -35.71 22.40
N ALA A 385 -34.12 -36.14 23.69
CA ALA A 385 -34.88 -35.62 24.83
C ALA A 385 -34.47 -34.18 25.20
N LYS A 386 -34.84 -33.23 24.36
CA LYS A 386 -34.64 -31.79 24.53
C LYS A 386 -35.77 -31.01 23.86
N PRO A 387 -35.99 -29.72 24.19
CA PRO A 387 -36.93 -28.89 23.45
C PRO A 387 -36.61 -28.87 21.95
N LEU A 388 -37.60 -28.94 21.09
CA LEU A 388 -37.44 -28.94 19.64
C LEU A 388 -36.73 -27.67 19.18
N PHE A 389 -35.78 -27.81 18.27
CA PHE A 389 -34.99 -26.71 17.65
C PHE A 389 -34.17 -25.84 18.65
N SER A 390 -33.97 -26.30 19.89
CA SER A 390 -33.40 -25.50 20.97
C SER A 390 -31.92 -25.15 20.76
N LEU A 391 -31.17 -25.85 19.89
CA LEU A 391 -29.82 -25.52 19.50
C LEU A 391 -29.74 -24.72 18.17
N GLY A 392 -30.89 -24.42 17.55
CA GLY A 392 -31.00 -23.54 16.39
C GLY A 392 -30.02 -23.91 15.25
N LYS A 393 -29.20 -22.97 14.81
CA LYS A 393 -28.26 -23.15 13.70
C LYS A 393 -27.27 -24.32 13.87
N LEU A 394 -26.97 -24.77 15.11
CA LEU A 394 -26.11 -25.95 15.31
C LEU A 394 -26.80 -27.24 14.88
N GLU A 395 -28.11 -27.38 15.11
CA GLU A 395 -28.90 -28.54 14.60
C GLU A 395 -28.92 -28.56 13.07
N ASP A 396 -29.09 -27.38 12.46
CA ASP A 396 -29.09 -27.24 11.01
C ASP A 396 -27.69 -27.57 10.43
N ALA A 397 -26.61 -27.12 11.05
CA ALA A 397 -25.24 -27.42 10.62
C ALA A 397 -24.95 -28.93 10.70
N VAL A 398 -25.27 -29.59 11.84
CA VAL A 398 -25.12 -31.06 12.01
C VAL A 398 -25.93 -31.81 11.00
N THR A 399 -27.19 -31.40 10.75
CA THR A 399 -28.06 -31.98 9.74
C THR A 399 -27.50 -31.83 8.32
N LYS A 400 -26.98 -30.64 7.98
CA LYS A 400 -26.35 -30.34 6.70
C LYS A 400 -25.11 -31.22 6.49
N ILE A 401 -24.25 -31.37 7.52
CA ILE A 401 -23.09 -32.25 7.48
C ILE A 401 -23.48 -33.72 7.22
N ALA A 402 -24.57 -34.23 7.83
CA ALA A 402 -25.07 -35.56 7.56
C ALA A 402 -25.38 -35.76 6.06
N GLY A 403 -26.01 -34.77 5.43
CA GLY A 403 -26.25 -34.77 4.00
C GLY A 403 -24.96 -34.76 3.17
N MET A 404 -23.98 -33.95 3.54
CA MET A 404 -22.66 -33.87 2.88
C MET A 404 -21.94 -35.21 2.94
N LYS A 405 -21.94 -35.87 4.10
CA LYS A 405 -21.31 -37.17 4.34
C LYS A 405 -22.09 -38.35 3.74
N GLY A 406 -23.34 -38.15 3.38
CA GLY A 406 -24.25 -39.21 2.92
C GLY A 406 -24.62 -40.22 4.01
N SER A 407 -24.50 -39.84 5.29
CA SER A 407 -24.80 -40.68 6.47
C SER A 407 -25.24 -39.85 7.66
N PRO A 408 -26.28 -40.27 8.40
CA PRO A 408 -26.67 -39.65 9.67
C PRO A 408 -25.67 -39.95 10.79
N ALA A 409 -24.79 -40.95 10.63
CA ALA A 409 -23.77 -41.35 11.58
C ALA A 409 -22.38 -40.99 10.96
N TYR A 410 -21.73 -39.98 11.49
CA TYR A 410 -20.44 -39.52 10.99
C TYR A 410 -19.51 -38.99 12.15
N SER A 411 -18.26 -38.77 11.84
CA SER A 411 -17.27 -38.16 12.74
C SER A 411 -16.73 -36.86 12.15
N LEU A 412 -16.18 -36.00 13.03
CA LEU A 412 -15.40 -34.81 12.72
C LEU A 412 -14.06 -34.82 13.45
N ASP A 413 -13.54 -36.01 13.82
CA ASP A 413 -12.37 -36.14 14.70
C ASP A 413 -11.10 -35.58 14.09
N LYS A 414 -10.93 -35.68 12.76
CA LYS A 414 -9.76 -35.14 12.07
C LYS A 414 -10.12 -33.91 11.24
N LYS A 415 -9.63 -32.78 11.72
CA LYS A 415 -9.93 -31.44 11.20
C LYS A 415 -8.70 -30.79 10.60
N GLY A 416 -8.84 -30.12 9.47
CA GLY A 416 -7.74 -29.42 8.82
C GLY A 416 -8.10 -27.99 8.42
N LEU A 417 -7.12 -27.10 8.41
CA LEU A 417 -7.19 -25.74 7.89
C LEU A 417 -6.26 -25.61 6.69
N VAL A 418 -6.84 -25.33 5.52
CA VAL A 418 -6.07 -25.06 4.29
C VAL A 418 -5.91 -23.55 4.17
N ILE A 419 -4.66 -23.05 4.19
CA ILE A 419 -4.32 -21.63 4.11
C ILE A 419 -3.63 -21.38 2.76
N MET A 420 -4.29 -20.66 1.85
CA MET A 420 -3.71 -20.26 0.56
C MET A 420 -2.87 -19.01 0.72
N CYS A 421 -1.56 -19.12 0.49
CA CYS A 421 -0.60 -18.02 0.59
C CYS A 421 -0.21 -17.52 -0.81
N ALA A 422 -0.49 -16.25 -1.11
CA ALA A 422 -0.18 -15.65 -2.41
C ALA A 422 0.02 -14.14 -2.32
N ASP A 423 0.91 -13.60 -3.14
CA ASP A 423 1.12 -12.17 -3.28
C ASP A 423 0.28 -11.57 -4.41
N ASN A 424 -0.20 -10.36 -4.18
CA ASN A 424 -1.07 -9.65 -5.12
C ASN A 424 -0.37 -8.40 -5.66
N GLY A 425 -0.13 -8.34 -6.97
CA GLY A 425 0.57 -7.22 -7.62
C GLY A 425 -0.11 -5.85 -7.51
N VAL A 426 -1.39 -5.81 -7.14
CA VAL A 426 -2.11 -4.55 -6.87
C VAL A 426 -1.57 -3.77 -5.66
N VAL A 427 -0.73 -4.37 -4.83
CA VAL A 427 -0.03 -3.71 -3.71
C VAL A 427 0.80 -2.52 -4.19
N GLU A 428 1.34 -2.57 -5.40
CA GLU A 428 2.05 -1.45 -6.04
C GLU A 428 1.22 -0.15 -6.14
N GLU A 429 -0.10 -0.22 -6.01
CA GLU A 429 -1.00 0.94 -6.05
C GLU A 429 -1.17 1.63 -4.67
N GLY A 430 -0.39 1.23 -3.65
CA GLY A 430 -0.49 1.80 -2.31
C GLY A 430 -1.84 1.56 -1.64
N VAL A 431 -2.43 0.39 -1.87
CA VAL A 431 -3.76 -0.04 -1.36
C VAL A 431 -3.67 -0.82 -0.06
N THR A 432 -2.47 -0.93 0.51
CA THR A 432 -2.15 -1.64 1.76
C THR A 432 -1.26 -0.76 2.65
N GLN A 433 -1.14 -1.09 3.94
CA GLN A 433 -0.22 -0.41 4.86
C GLN A 433 1.19 -1.01 4.84
N THR A 434 1.32 -2.24 4.37
CA THR A 434 2.56 -3.03 4.35
C THR A 434 2.82 -3.53 2.95
N GLY A 435 4.07 -3.85 2.64
CA GLY A 435 4.47 -4.44 1.37
C GLY A 435 4.21 -5.96 1.31
N GLN A 436 4.52 -6.56 0.16
CA GLN A 436 4.33 -8.00 -0.11
C GLN A 436 5.21 -8.91 0.77
N GLU A 437 6.34 -8.40 1.27
CA GLU A 437 7.27 -9.15 2.14
C GLU A 437 6.58 -9.72 3.38
N VAL A 438 5.53 -9.08 3.88
CA VAL A 438 4.78 -9.54 5.05
C VAL A 438 4.07 -10.88 4.80
N THR A 439 3.66 -11.17 3.57
CA THR A 439 3.07 -12.46 3.21
C THR A 439 4.02 -13.63 3.54
N ALA A 440 5.28 -13.51 3.12
CA ALA A 440 6.29 -14.54 3.39
C ALA A 440 6.61 -14.68 4.88
N VAL A 441 6.71 -13.57 5.62
CA VAL A 441 6.95 -13.56 7.06
C VAL A 441 5.83 -14.29 7.82
N VAL A 442 4.57 -14.00 7.50
CA VAL A 442 3.43 -14.65 8.15
C VAL A 442 3.34 -16.12 7.74
N ALA A 443 3.62 -16.46 6.46
CA ALA A 443 3.66 -17.83 6.00
C ALA A 443 4.73 -18.66 6.73
N GLU A 444 5.89 -18.08 7.02
CA GLU A 444 6.92 -18.71 7.85
C GLU A 444 6.43 -18.92 9.30
N ASN A 445 5.74 -17.94 9.87
CA ASN A 445 5.20 -18.03 11.24
C ASN A 445 4.13 -19.12 11.38
N PHE A 446 3.40 -19.49 10.33
CA PHE A 446 2.53 -20.68 10.36
C PHE A 446 3.35 -21.95 10.63
N THR A 447 4.53 -22.09 10.05
CA THR A 447 5.40 -23.27 10.27
C THR A 447 5.97 -23.33 11.68
N LYS A 448 6.13 -22.16 12.33
CA LYS A 448 6.62 -22.01 13.71
C LYS A 448 5.49 -22.07 14.74
N SER A 449 4.23 -22.18 14.31
CA SER A 449 3.05 -22.12 15.18
C SER A 449 2.94 -20.81 15.99
N GLU A 450 3.33 -19.68 15.41
CA GLU A 450 3.41 -18.38 16.09
C GLU A 450 2.31 -17.38 15.69
N THR A 451 1.43 -17.71 14.73
CA THR A 451 0.31 -16.83 14.37
C THR A 451 -0.90 -17.01 15.29
N SER A 452 -1.83 -16.06 15.23
CA SER A 452 -3.07 -16.12 16.02
C SER A 452 -3.87 -17.37 15.71
N VAL A 453 -4.05 -17.72 14.44
CA VAL A 453 -4.80 -18.92 14.05
C VAL A 453 -4.11 -20.21 14.53
N CYS A 454 -2.79 -20.24 14.58
CA CYS A 454 -2.06 -21.39 15.14
C CYS A 454 -2.42 -21.66 16.60
N LYS A 455 -2.52 -20.61 17.42
CA LYS A 455 -2.93 -20.74 18.84
C LYS A 455 -4.39 -21.20 18.96
N MET A 456 -5.27 -20.69 18.12
CA MET A 456 -6.67 -21.11 18.08
C MET A 456 -6.81 -22.56 17.60
N ALA A 457 -6.06 -22.95 16.58
CA ALA A 457 -6.08 -24.30 16.02
C ALA A 457 -5.58 -25.36 17.02
N GLN A 458 -4.56 -25.04 17.84
CA GLN A 458 -4.11 -25.91 18.93
C GLN A 458 -5.25 -26.23 19.91
N ILE A 459 -6.08 -25.24 20.29
CA ILE A 459 -7.23 -25.45 21.17
C ILE A 459 -8.35 -26.25 20.47
N ALA A 460 -8.60 -25.95 19.20
CA ALA A 460 -9.65 -26.60 18.42
C ALA A 460 -9.25 -27.98 17.86
N GLY A 461 -8.00 -28.41 18.04
CA GLY A 461 -7.51 -29.67 17.49
C GLY A 461 -7.54 -29.71 15.96
N VAL A 462 -7.10 -28.64 15.30
CA VAL A 462 -7.10 -28.45 13.84
C VAL A 462 -5.67 -28.43 13.31
N ASP A 463 -5.36 -29.29 12.35
CA ASP A 463 -4.06 -29.32 11.67
C ASP A 463 -3.99 -28.22 10.59
N LEU A 464 -2.85 -27.51 10.50
CA LEU A 464 -2.65 -26.41 9.53
C LEU A 464 -1.92 -26.89 8.29
N PHE A 465 -2.38 -26.41 7.13
CA PHE A 465 -1.78 -26.66 5.82
C PHE A 465 -1.55 -25.34 5.07
N PRO A 466 -0.48 -24.58 5.40
CA PRO A 466 -0.10 -23.42 4.61
C PRO A 466 0.42 -23.85 3.25
N ILE A 467 -0.12 -23.29 2.18
CA ILE A 467 0.14 -23.64 0.79
C ILE A 467 0.63 -22.40 0.06
N ASP A 468 1.87 -22.40 -0.39
CA ASP A 468 2.36 -21.40 -1.34
C ASP A 468 1.76 -21.69 -2.71
N ILE A 469 0.69 -20.95 -3.04
CA ILE A 469 0.05 -21.02 -4.35
C ILE A 469 0.55 -19.92 -5.28
N GLY A 470 1.23 -18.89 -4.73
CA GLY A 470 1.75 -17.80 -5.54
C GLY A 470 2.40 -16.68 -4.73
N MET A 471 3.28 -17.00 -3.78
CA MET A 471 4.13 -16.00 -3.12
C MET A 471 5.30 -15.59 -4.03
N VAL A 472 5.79 -14.36 -3.91
CA VAL A 472 7.01 -13.90 -4.60
C VAL A 472 8.22 -14.62 -4.03
N SER A 473 8.34 -14.66 -2.71
CA SER A 473 9.44 -15.31 -2.00
C SER A 473 9.14 -16.79 -1.68
N ASP A 474 10.14 -17.64 -1.76
CA ASP A 474 10.03 -19.04 -1.33
C ASP A 474 10.23 -19.13 0.19
N VAL A 475 9.31 -19.81 0.86
CA VAL A 475 9.36 -20.02 2.32
C VAL A 475 9.60 -21.50 2.61
N PRO A 476 10.71 -21.88 3.29
CA PRO A 476 10.99 -23.26 3.66
C PRO A 476 9.84 -23.88 4.47
N GLY A 477 9.41 -25.08 4.07
CA GLY A 477 8.29 -25.78 4.73
C GLY A 477 6.89 -25.41 4.20
N VAL A 478 6.75 -24.30 3.50
CA VAL A 478 5.49 -23.86 2.86
C VAL A 478 5.53 -24.04 1.35
N THR A 479 6.61 -23.53 0.72
CA THR A 479 6.75 -23.59 -0.75
C THR A 479 6.99 -25.01 -1.24
N LYS A 480 6.10 -25.46 -2.13
CA LYS A 480 6.24 -26.67 -2.92
C LYS A 480 6.02 -26.35 -4.38
N LYS A 481 6.97 -26.75 -5.24
CA LYS A 481 6.95 -26.42 -6.67
C LYS A 481 5.69 -26.88 -7.39
N GLU A 482 5.10 -28.00 -6.96
CA GLU A 482 3.88 -28.56 -7.53
C GLU A 482 2.62 -27.70 -7.25
N TYR A 483 2.63 -26.86 -6.21
CA TYR A 483 1.49 -26.03 -5.82
C TYR A 483 1.64 -24.58 -6.26
N LYS A 484 2.87 -24.08 -6.37
CA LYS A 484 3.16 -22.70 -6.76
C LYS A 484 2.86 -22.45 -8.23
N ILE A 485 1.91 -21.56 -8.52
CA ILE A 485 1.48 -21.24 -9.89
C ILE A 485 2.47 -20.27 -10.55
N ALA A 486 2.73 -19.13 -9.88
CA ALA A 486 3.68 -18.12 -10.31
C ALA A 486 4.14 -17.27 -9.11
N PRO A 487 5.22 -16.48 -9.22
CA PRO A 487 5.68 -15.55 -8.17
C PRO A 487 4.78 -14.30 -8.10
N GLY A 488 3.64 -14.41 -7.43
CA GLY A 488 2.64 -13.34 -7.31
C GLY A 488 1.79 -13.12 -8.57
N THR A 489 0.68 -12.41 -8.42
CA THR A 489 -0.12 -11.94 -9.56
C THR A 489 0.49 -10.69 -10.17
N LYS A 490 0.06 -10.35 -11.39
CA LYS A 490 0.34 -9.05 -11.99
C LYS A 490 -0.52 -7.96 -11.35
N ASN A 491 -0.13 -6.69 -11.57
CA ASN A 491 -0.93 -5.55 -11.13
C ASN A 491 -2.17 -5.41 -12.04
N MET A 492 -3.35 -5.73 -11.49
CA MET A 492 -4.62 -5.71 -12.21
C MET A 492 -5.00 -4.34 -12.76
N THR A 493 -4.40 -3.25 -12.29
CA THR A 493 -4.66 -1.91 -12.82
C THR A 493 -3.94 -1.61 -14.13
N ARG A 494 -2.99 -2.49 -14.53
CA ARG A 494 -2.14 -2.35 -15.73
C ARG A 494 -2.33 -3.48 -16.73
N GLU A 495 -2.44 -4.71 -16.24
CA GLU A 495 -2.67 -5.92 -17.03
C GLU A 495 -3.51 -6.92 -16.23
N ALA A 496 -4.01 -7.97 -16.86
CA ALA A 496 -4.77 -9.00 -16.17
C ALA A 496 -3.94 -9.62 -15.03
N ALA A 497 -4.55 -9.86 -13.87
CA ALA A 497 -3.87 -10.35 -12.68
C ALA A 497 -3.11 -11.68 -12.95
N MET A 498 -3.69 -12.54 -13.78
CA MET A 498 -3.10 -13.80 -14.22
C MET A 498 -3.72 -14.24 -15.55
N THR A 499 -3.12 -15.23 -16.19
CA THR A 499 -3.71 -15.88 -17.37
C THR A 499 -4.87 -16.80 -16.97
N ARG A 500 -5.80 -17.07 -17.89
CA ARG A 500 -6.88 -18.05 -17.65
C ARG A 500 -6.34 -19.44 -17.32
N THR A 501 -5.24 -19.85 -17.94
CA THR A 501 -4.56 -21.13 -17.65
C THR A 501 -4.05 -21.18 -16.21
N GLU A 502 -3.43 -20.11 -15.72
CA GLU A 502 -2.95 -20.00 -14.34
C GLU A 502 -4.12 -20.02 -13.34
N ALA A 503 -5.21 -19.33 -13.62
CA ALA A 503 -6.42 -19.36 -12.78
C ALA A 503 -6.99 -20.77 -12.67
N ILE A 504 -7.11 -21.49 -13.78
CA ILE A 504 -7.59 -22.88 -13.79
C ILE A 504 -6.61 -23.82 -13.06
N ARG A 505 -5.30 -23.63 -13.22
CA ARG A 505 -4.29 -24.42 -12.48
C ARG A 505 -4.39 -24.19 -10.97
N ALA A 506 -4.59 -22.94 -10.53
CA ALA A 506 -4.79 -22.63 -9.11
C ALA A 506 -6.07 -23.30 -8.56
N ILE A 507 -7.17 -23.28 -9.31
CA ILE A 507 -8.41 -23.99 -8.95
C ILE A 507 -8.15 -25.50 -8.84
N LEU A 508 -7.49 -26.10 -9.82
CA LEU A 508 -7.15 -27.53 -9.81
C LEU A 508 -6.27 -27.89 -8.62
N THR A 509 -5.29 -27.04 -8.27
CA THR A 509 -4.44 -27.23 -7.09
C THR A 509 -5.29 -27.27 -5.81
N GLY A 510 -6.25 -26.39 -5.65
CA GLY A 510 -7.20 -26.41 -4.52
C GLY A 510 -8.00 -27.72 -4.44
N ILE A 511 -8.54 -28.21 -5.58
CA ILE A 511 -9.25 -29.47 -5.66
C ILE A 511 -8.36 -30.64 -5.24
N GLU A 512 -7.13 -30.69 -5.75
CA GLU A 512 -6.19 -31.79 -5.50
C GLU A 512 -5.73 -31.84 -4.03
N ILE A 513 -5.56 -30.66 -3.39
CA ILE A 513 -5.27 -30.59 -1.96
C ILE A 513 -6.38 -31.20 -1.13
N VAL A 514 -7.65 -30.91 -1.45
CA VAL A 514 -8.79 -31.54 -0.76
C VAL A 514 -8.79 -33.05 -0.96
N GLY A 515 -8.56 -33.52 -2.18
CA GLY A 515 -8.44 -34.95 -2.49
C GLY A 515 -7.31 -35.64 -1.69
N MET A 516 -6.14 -34.98 -1.60
CA MET A 516 -5.02 -35.47 -0.80
C MET A 516 -5.35 -35.52 0.70
N LEU A 517 -6.03 -34.51 1.24
CA LEU A 517 -6.46 -34.49 2.65
C LEU A 517 -7.55 -35.54 2.92
N LYS A 518 -8.48 -35.75 1.98
CA LYS A 518 -9.46 -36.86 2.07
C LYS A 518 -8.78 -38.23 2.17
N SER A 519 -7.75 -38.47 1.37
CA SER A 519 -7.00 -39.74 1.41
C SER A 519 -6.28 -39.94 2.74
N LYS A 520 -5.98 -38.85 3.48
CA LYS A 520 -5.42 -38.85 4.82
C LYS A 520 -6.49 -38.86 5.94
N SER A 521 -7.76 -39.15 5.57
CA SER A 521 -8.88 -39.27 6.49
C SER A 521 -9.29 -37.98 7.22
N TYR A 522 -9.04 -36.80 6.62
CA TYR A 522 -9.64 -35.56 7.13
C TYR A 522 -11.13 -35.58 6.90
N GLU A 523 -11.89 -35.19 7.94
CA GLU A 523 -13.36 -35.32 7.99
C GLU A 523 -14.07 -34.00 7.70
N ILE A 524 -13.42 -32.88 8.02
CA ILE A 524 -13.88 -31.51 7.78
C ILE A 524 -12.68 -30.62 7.55
N LEU A 525 -12.80 -29.64 6.65
CA LEU A 525 -11.77 -28.67 6.37
C LEU A 525 -12.26 -27.24 6.59
N ALA A 526 -11.38 -26.41 7.10
CA ALA A 526 -11.52 -24.96 7.15
C ALA A 526 -10.75 -24.32 6.01
N THR A 527 -11.16 -23.14 5.59
CA THR A 527 -10.42 -22.29 4.66
C THR A 527 -9.76 -21.13 5.38
N GLY A 528 -8.57 -20.78 4.97
CA GLY A 528 -7.81 -19.61 5.40
C GLY A 528 -7.01 -19.05 4.24
N GLU A 529 -6.49 -17.86 4.40
CA GLU A 529 -5.67 -17.20 3.39
C GLU A 529 -4.61 -16.32 4.04
N MET A 530 -3.55 -16.07 3.30
CA MET A 530 -2.55 -15.06 3.60
C MET A 530 -2.04 -14.44 2.31
N GLY A 531 -2.32 -13.14 2.13
CA GLY A 531 -1.88 -12.43 0.94
C GLY A 531 -2.09 -10.92 1.08
N ILE A 532 -1.01 -10.16 1.21
CA ILE A 532 -1.13 -8.71 1.27
C ILE A 532 -1.78 -8.22 -0.03
N GLY A 533 -2.81 -7.38 0.10
CA GLY A 533 -3.59 -6.86 -1.03
C GLY A 533 -4.84 -7.67 -1.41
N ASN A 534 -5.06 -8.85 -0.86
CA ASN A 534 -6.17 -9.73 -1.23
C ASN A 534 -7.58 -9.20 -0.89
N THR A 535 -7.73 -8.32 0.09
CA THR A 535 -8.99 -7.61 0.32
C THR A 535 -9.33 -6.67 -0.84
N THR A 536 -8.34 -6.21 -1.61
CA THR A 536 -8.54 -5.39 -2.81
C THR A 536 -9.04 -6.25 -3.97
N THR A 537 -8.37 -7.36 -4.26
CA THR A 537 -8.77 -8.30 -5.31
C THR A 537 -10.12 -8.94 -4.99
N SER A 538 -10.38 -9.30 -3.72
CA SER A 538 -11.69 -9.82 -3.28
C SER A 538 -12.81 -8.80 -3.48
N SER A 539 -12.60 -7.51 -3.16
CA SER A 539 -13.59 -6.47 -3.40
C SER A 539 -13.86 -6.28 -4.90
N ALA A 540 -12.85 -6.41 -5.75
CA ALA A 540 -13.00 -6.35 -7.21
C ALA A 540 -13.84 -7.53 -7.73
N VAL A 541 -13.47 -8.76 -7.36
CA VAL A 541 -14.20 -9.98 -7.75
C VAL A 541 -15.65 -9.94 -7.26
N ALA A 542 -15.87 -9.60 -5.99
CA ALA A 542 -17.19 -9.53 -5.41
C ALA A 542 -18.07 -8.47 -6.08
N SER A 543 -17.51 -7.28 -6.37
CA SER A 543 -18.24 -6.21 -7.06
C SER A 543 -18.72 -6.63 -8.44
N VAL A 544 -17.89 -7.34 -9.23
CA VAL A 544 -18.27 -7.86 -10.55
C VAL A 544 -19.31 -8.98 -10.44
N LEU A 545 -19.13 -9.95 -9.55
CA LEU A 545 -20.04 -11.08 -9.39
C LEU A 545 -21.45 -10.68 -8.94
N THR A 546 -21.54 -9.67 -8.05
CA THR A 546 -22.81 -9.24 -7.43
C THR A 546 -23.45 -8.05 -8.13
N ASP A 547 -22.76 -7.34 -9.04
CA ASP A 547 -23.15 -6.06 -9.63
C ASP A 547 -23.39 -4.94 -8.61
N ILE A 548 -22.72 -5.03 -7.48
CA ILE A 548 -22.79 -4.00 -6.45
C ILE A 548 -21.64 -3.03 -6.65
N PRO A 549 -21.88 -1.70 -6.60
CA PRO A 549 -20.84 -0.69 -6.79
C PRO A 549 -19.62 -0.92 -5.89
N VAL A 550 -18.42 -0.76 -6.44
CA VAL A 550 -17.13 -0.95 -5.77
C VAL A 550 -17.07 -0.26 -4.42
N LYS A 551 -17.56 0.98 -4.32
CA LYS A 551 -17.59 1.76 -3.08
C LYS A 551 -18.33 1.07 -1.94
N LEU A 552 -19.36 0.26 -2.24
CA LEU A 552 -20.16 -0.47 -1.25
C LEU A 552 -19.59 -1.86 -0.92
N MET A 553 -18.62 -2.32 -1.71
CA MET A 553 -17.96 -3.62 -1.58
C MET A 553 -16.53 -3.51 -1.05
N THR A 554 -16.03 -2.29 -0.81
CA THR A 554 -14.63 -2.07 -0.43
C THR A 554 -14.53 -1.52 0.98
N GLY A 555 -13.83 -2.24 1.84
CA GLY A 555 -13.48 -1.84 3.19
C GLY A 555 -12.02 -1.39 3.34
N ARG A 556 -11.66 -1.03 4.57
CA ARG A 556 -10.31 -0.56 4.93
C ARG A 556 -9.27 -1.68 5.03
N GLY A 557 -9.70 -2.95 4.97
CA GLY A 557 -8.80 -4.09 5.21
C GLY A 557 -8.08 -3.94 6.55
N ALA A 558 -6.78 -4.14 6.57
CA ALA A 558 -5.93 -4.04 7.76
C ALA A 558 -5.72 -2.60 8.29
N GLY A 559 -6.73 -1.71 8.13
CA GLY A 559 -6.72 -0.39 8.79
C GLY A 559 -6.24 0.79 7.93
N LEU A 560 -6.47 0.77 6.62
CA LEU A 560 -6.16 1.88 5.71
C LEU A 560 -6.76 3.22 6.18
N SER A 561 -6.02 4.30 5.96
CA SER A 561 -6.51 5.67 6.09
C SER A 561 -7.68 5.96 5.14
N ALA A 562 -8.37 7.07 5.34
CA ALA A 562 -9.43 7.49 4.40
C ALA A 562 -8.90 7.68 2.97
N ASP A 563 -7.68 8.18 2.82
CA ASP A 563 -7.01 8.36 1.53
C ASP A 563 -6.60 7.03 0.90
N GLY A 564 -6.06 6.12 1.71
CA GLY A 564 -5.78 4.75 1.28
C GLY A 564 -7.02 4.03 0.78
N LEU A 565 -8.16 4.20 1.46
CA LEU A 565 -9.44 3.64 1.00
C LEU A 565 -9.88 4.26 -0.34
N ARG A 566 -9.71 5.56 -0.54
CA ARG A 566 -10.01 6.21 -1.83
C ARG A 566 -9.13 5.66 -2.95
N ARG A 567 -7.81 5.50 -2.72
CA ARG A 567 -6.90 4.87 -3.68
C ARG A 567 -7.31 3.44 -4.01
N LYS A 568 -7.66 2.65 -3.00
CA LYS A 568 -8.11 1.26 -3.16
C LYS A 568 -9.37 1.18 -4.04
N ILE A 569 -10.37 1.99 -3.79
CA ILE A 569 -11.59 2.07 -4.62
C ILE A 569 -11.24 2.45 -6.07
N ALA A 570 -10.45 3.50 -6.26
CA ALA A 570 -10.05 3.96 -7.60
C ALA A 570 -9.24 2.89 -8.37
N ALA A 571 -8.36 2.15 -7.69
CA ALA A 571 -7.60 1.04 -8.28
C ALA A 571 -8.52 -0.08 -8.77
N ILE A 572 -9.52 -0.46 -7.97
CA ILE A 572 -10.51 -1.49 -8.33
C ILE A 572 -11.36 -1.02 -9.53
N GLU A 573 -11.88 0.20 -9.48
CA GLU A 573 -12.70 0.75 -10.58
C GLU A 573 -11.92 0.82 -11.89
N ARG A 574 -10.64 1.23 -11.82
CA ARG A 574 -9.72 1.26 -12.97
C ARG A 574 -9.49 -0.14 -13.54
N ALA A 575 -9.26 -1.14 -12.68
CA ALA A 575 -9.03 -2.52 -13.10
C ALA A 575 -10.27 -3.12 -13.78
N ILE A 576 -11.45 -2.95 -13.19
CA ILE A 576 -12.71 -3.43 -13.78
C ILE A 576 -12.99 -2.76 -15.11
N SER A 577 -12.78 -1.44 -15.21
CA SER A 577 -12.97 -0.70 -16.47
C SER A 577 -11.97 -1.12 -17.55
N LEU A 578 -10.69 -1.39 -17.17
CA LEU A 578 -9.64 -1.78 -18.10
C LEU A 578 -9.89 -3.15 -18.73
N HIS A 579 -10.31 -4.11 -17.90
CA HIS A 579 -10.39 -5.53 -18.30
C HIS A 579 -11.78 -5.96 -18.68
N ALA A 580 -12.82 -5.21 -18.31
CA ALA A 580 -14.22 -5.53 -18.54
C ALA A 580 -14.51 -7.03 -18.31
N PRO A 581 -14.33 -7.55 -17.05
CA PRO A 581 -14.52 -8.97 -16.77
C PRO A 581 -15.92 -9.44 -17.14
N ASP A 582 -16.04 -10.63 -17.73
CA ASP A 582 -17.32 -11.23 -18.03
C ASP A 582 -17.97 -11.74 -16.75
N ARG A 583 -19.07 -11.10 -16.38
CA ARG A 583 -19.84 -11.40 -15.17
C ARG A 583 -20.38 -12.85 -15.12
N GLY A 584 -20.61 -13.45 -16.27
CA GLY A 584 -21.08 -14.82 -16.42
C GLY A 584 -19.98 -15.87 -16.29
N ASP A 585 -18.70 -15.46 -16.27
CA ASP A 585 -17.55 -16.37 -16.23
C ASP A 585 -16.65 -16.07 -15.01
N PRO A 586 -16.85 -16.78 -13.89
CA PRO A 586 -16.04 -16.59 -12.68
C PRO A 586 -14.53 -16.77 -12.92
N ILE A 587 -14.12 -17.62 -13.87
CA ILE A 587 -12.70 -17.83 -14.18
C ILE A 587 -12.14 -16.61 -14.91
N ASP A 588 -12.92 -15.97 -15.78
CA ASP A 588 -12.51 -14.72 -16.42
C ASP A 588 -12.37 -13.58 -15.40
N ILE A 589 -13.30 -13.49 -14.45
CA ILE A 589 -13.23 -12.50 -13.36
C ILE A 589 -11.96 -12.70 -12.52
N ILE A 590 -11.73 -13.95 -12.05
CA ILE A 590 -10.54 -14.28 -11.25
C ILE A 590 -9.26 -13.98 -12.02
N SER A 591 -9.20 -14.35 -13.30
CA SER A 591 -7.99 -14.13 -14.11
C SER A 591 -7.66 -12.66 -14.31
N LYS A 592 -8.66 -11.79 -14.42
CA LYS A 592 -8.49 -10.36 -14.69
C LYS A 592 -8.26 -9.52 -13.45
N VAL A 593 -9.03 -9.77 -12.37
CA VAL A 593 -9.05 -8.90 -11.18
C VAL A 593 -8.95 -9.67 -9.85
N GLY A 594 -8.69 -10.97 -9.89
CA GLY A 594 -8.57 -11.83 -8.71
C GLY A 594 -7.15 -12.01 -8.18
N GLY A 595 -6.98 -13.05 -7.36
CA GLY A 595 -5.72 -13.49 -6.77
C GLY A 595 -5.57 -15.02 -6.86
N PHE A 596 -4.33 -15.54 -6.75
CA PHE A 596 -4.11 -16.99 -6.71
C PHE A 596 -4.71 -17.64 -5.47
N ASP A 597 -4.75 -16.92 -4.35
CA ASP A 597 -5.41 -17.32 -3.11
C ASP A 597 -6.93 -17.53 -3.32
N ILE A 598 -7.62 -16.58 -3.96
CA ILE A 598 -9.05 -16.69 -4.31
C ILE A 598 -9.27 -17.88 -5.25
N ALA A 599 -8.44 -18.04 -6.28
CA ALA A 599 -8.52 -19.16 -7.23
C ALA A 599 -8.32 -20.51 -6.53
N GLY A 600 -7.29 -20.63 -5.69
CA GLY A 600 -7.01 -21.82 -4.91
C GLY A 600 -8.13 -22.19 -3.96
N LEU A 601 -8.66 -21.19 -3.21
CA LEU A 601 -9.80 -21.40 -2.32
C LEU A 601 -11.08 -21.77 -3.09
N THR A 602 -11.31 -21.20 -4.28
CA THR A 602 -12.40 -21.64 -5.17
C THR A 602 -12.29 -23.14 -5.44
N GLY A 603 -11.07 -23.61 -5.72
CA GLY A 603 -10.79 -25.05 -5.88
C GLY A 603 -11.03 -25.85 -4.61
N VAL A 604 -10.74 -25.34 -3.43
CA VAL A 604 -11.00 -26.02 -2.15
C VAL A 604 -12.52 -26.22 -1.96
N PHE A 605 -13.35 -25.22 -2.26
CA PHE A 605 -14.81 -25.36 -2.18
C PHE A 605 -15.37 -26.39 -3.18
N LEU A 606 -14.88 -26.37 -4.41
CA LEU A 606 -15.27 -27.37 -5.41
C LEU A 606 -14.80 -28.77 -4.98
N GLY A 607 -13.57 -28.89 -4.48
CA GLY A 607 -13.03 -30.14 -3.94
C GLY A 607 -13.84 -30.70 -2.78
N GLY A 608 -14.38 -29.83 -1.91
CA GLY A 608 -15.30 -30.22 -0.85
C GLY A 608 -16.53 -30.96 -1.37
N ALA A 609 -17.13 -30.45 -2.44
CA ALA A 609 -18.27 -31.08 -3.09
C ALA A 609 -17.90 -32.40 -3.81
N ILE A 610 -16.79 -32.43 -4.55
CA ILE A 610 -16.29 -33.61 -5.26
C ILE A 610 -16.02 -34.78 -4.29
N PHE A 611 -15.29 -34.49 -3.21
CA PHE A 611 -14.85 -35.52 -2.25
C PHE A 611 -15.78 -35.69 -1.05
N ARG A 612 -16.92 -34.99 -1.03
CA ARG A 612 -17.93 -35.01 0.04
C ARG A 612 -17.33 -34.72 1.42
N ILE A 613 -16.53 -33.65 1.48
CA ILE A 613 -15.97 -33.11 2.72
C ILE A 613 -16.63 -31.75 3.01
N PRO A 614 -17.19 -31.54 4.22
CA PRO A 614 -17.64 -30.22 4.65
C PRO A 614 -16.50 -29.20 4.62
N ILE A 615 -16.73 -28.05 3.98
CA ILE A 615 -15.77 -26.95 3.95
C ILE A 615 -16.33 -25.77 4.75
N VAL A 616 -15.61 -25.32 5.76
CA VAL A 616 -15.97 -24.16 6.59
C VAL A 616 -15.40 -22.90 5.96
N ILE A 617 -16.29 -21.97 5.60
CA ILE A 617 -15.96 -20.64 5.08
C ILE A 617 -15.40 -19.81 6.24
N ASP A 618 -14.27 -19.14 6.08
CA ASP A 618 -13.73 -18.19 7.04
C ASP A 618 -14.44 -16.81 6.94
N GLY A 619 -13.69 -15.78 6.57
CA GLY A 619 -14.17 -14.41 6.48
C GLY A 619 -14.54 -13.98 5.06
N PHE A 620 -14.35 -12.68 4.77
CA PHE A 620 -14.76 -12.06 3.50
C PHE A 620 -14.09 -12.69 2.27
N ILE A 621 -12.76 -12.84 2.28
CA ILE A 621 -12.00 -13.36 1.11
C ILE A 621 -12.42 -14.79 0.79
N SER A 622 -12.54 -15.62 1.82
CA SER A 622 -13.01 -17.00 1.70
C SER A 622 -14.47 -17.06 1.17
N SER A 623 -15.34 -16.14 1.63
CA SER A 623 -16.72 -16.06 1.12
C SER A 623 -16.76 -15.69 -0.37
N VAL A 624 -15.86 -14.83 -0.84
CA VAL A 624 -15.75 -14.47 -2.27
C VAL A 624 -15.33 -15.68 -3.10
N ALA A 625 -14.34 -16.44 -2.63
CA ALA A 625 -13.94 -17.69 -3.30
C ALA A 625 -15.07 -18.73 -3.31
N ALA A 626 -15.85 -18.84 -2.22
CA ALA A 626 -17.05 -19.68 -2.15
C ALA A 626 -18.10 -19.24 -3.17
N LEU A 627 -18.29 -17.93 -3.36
CA LEU A 627 -19.23 -17.39 -4.37
C LEU A 627 -18.74 -17.71 -5.79
N CYS A 628 -17.42 -17.61 -6.07
CA CYS A 628 -16.86 -18.04 -7.35
C CYS A 628 -17.15 -19.53 -7.62
N ALA A 629 -16.94 -20.40 -6.64
CA ALA A 629 -17.26 -21.82 -6.76
C ALA A 629 -18.75 -22.08 -7.00
N ALA A 630 -19.62 -21.36 -6.28
CA ALA A 630 -21.07 -21.44 -6.43
C ALA A 630 -21.57 -20.97 -7.80
N ARG A 631 -20.92 -19.99 -8.40
CA ARG A 631 -21.22 -19.51 -9.77
C ARG A 631 -20.72 -20.49 -10.84
N LEU A 632 -19.66 -21.27 -10.56
CA LEU A 632 -19.21 -22.36 -11.44
C LEU A 632 -20.15 -23.57 -11.36
N VAL A 633 -20.47 -24.02 -10.14
CA VAL A 633 -21.38 -25.16 -9.91
C VAL A 633 -22.25 -24.90 -8.67
N PRO A 634 -23.52 -24.52 -8.83
CA PRO A 634 -24.39 -24.16 -7.70
C PRO A 634 -24.54 -25.24 -6.63
N ASP A 635 -24.49 -26.51 -7.00
CA ASP A 635 -24.65 -27.64 -6.06
C ASP A 635 -23.53 -27.70 -5.01
N CYS A 636 -22.38 -27.06 -5.25
CA CYS A 636 -21.27 -27.04 -4.28
C CYS A 636 -21.62 -26.26 -3.00
N ILE A 637 -22.58 -25.31 -3.03
CA ILE A 637 -23.05 -24.59 -1.84
C ILE A 637 -23.52 -25.57 -0.75
N GLY A 638 -24.07 -26.71 -1.19
CA GLY A 638 -24.52 -27.76 -0.29
C GLY A 638 -23.42 -28.32 0.62
N TYR A 639 -22.14 -28.12 0.30
CA TYR A 639 -20.96 -28.60 1.04
C TYR A 639 -20.25 -27.50 1.83
N MET A 640 -20.79 -26.27 1.89
CA MET A 640 -20.22 -25.11 2.55
C MET A 640 -20.92 -24.82 3.87
N LEU A 641 -20.13 -24.49 4.90
CA LEU A 641 -20.60 -24.07 6.22
C LEU A 641 -20.07 -22.68 6.52
N PRO A 642 -20.91 -21.65 6.69
CA PRO A 642 -20.44 -20.32 7.06
C PRO A 642 -19.99 -20.28 8.52
N SER A 643 -18.83 -19.72 8.82
CA SER A 643 -18.35 -19.56 10.20
C SER A 643 -18.88 -18.28 10.83
N HIS A 644 -18.38 -17.14 10.42
CA HIS A 644 -18.73 -15.83 10.96
C HIS A 644 -19.00 -14.82 9.84
N CYS A 645 -19.66 -13.72 10.17
CA CYS A 645 -19.75 -12.56 9.31
C CYS A 645 -18.56 -11.63 9.65
N SER A 646 -17.65 -11.45 8.68
CA SER A 646 -16.51 -10.53 8.83
C SER A 646 -16.97 -9.07 8.94
N GLY A 647 -16.19 -8.22 9.63
CA GLY A 647 -16.41 -6.78 9.72
C GLY A 647 -16.23 -6.01 8.40
N GLU A 648 -15.82 -6.65 7.31
CA GLU A 648 -15.72 -6.03 5.98
C GLU A 648 -17.12 -5.71 5.38
N PRO A 649 -17.32 -4.54 4.74
CA PRO A 649 -18.65 -4.09 4.28
C PRO A 649 -19.35 -5.04 3.29
N ALA A 650 -18.58 -5.83 2.55
CA ALA A 650 -19.09 -6.77 1.57
C ALA A 650 -19.45 -8.14 2.17
N ALA A 651 -19.00 -8.47 3.38
CA ALA A 651 -19.08 -9.83 3.92
C ALA A 651 -20.53 -10.34 4.02
N SER A 652 -21.43 -9.55 4.61
CA SER A 652 -22.85 -9.92 4.71
C SER A 652 -23.50 -10.08 3.32
N LYS A 653 -23.19 -9.16 2.38
CA LYS A 653 -23.76 -9.20 1.02
C LYS A 653 -23.35 -10.45 0.25
N VAL A 654 -22.09 -10.88 0.40
CA VAL A 654 -21.59 -12.10 -0.24
C VAL A 654 -22.23 -13.36 0.39
N LEU A 655 -22.41 -13.39 1.72
CA LEU A 655 -23.12 -14.49 2.39
C LEU A 655 -24.61 -14.54 1.98
N ASP A 656 -25.25 -13.39 1.83
CA ASP A 656 -26.65 -13.30 1.36
C ASP A 656 -26.78 -13.83 -0.07
N GLU A 657 -25.84 -13.51 -0.98
CA GLU A 657 -25.78 -14.06 -2.35
C GLU A 657 -25.59 -15.59 -2.37
N LEU A 658 -24.90 -16.14 -1.37
CA LEU A 658 -24.76 -17.58 -1.19
C LEU A 658 -25.99 -18.23 -0.52
N GLY A 659 -26.92 -17.43 0.01
CA GLY A 659 -28.04 -17.94 0.81
C GLY A 659 -27.59 -18.57 2.14
N LEU A 660 -26.47 -18.12 2.70
CA LEU A 660 -25.85 -18.67 3.92
C LEU A 660 -25.94 -17.67 5.07
N SER A 661 -26.17 -18.17 6.28
CA SER A 661 -26.23 -17.37 7.51
C SER A 661 -25.14 -17.82 8.48
N ALA A 662 -24.25 -16.92 8.87
CA ALA A 662 -23.14 -17.18 9.78
C ALA A 662 -23.58 -17.80 11.11
N LEU A 663 -22.74 -18.71 11.64
CA LEU A 663 -22.94 -19.36 12.93
C LEU A 663 -22.47 -18.47 14.10
N LEU A 664 -21.46 -17.62 13.85
CA LEU A 664 -20.87 -16.72 14.85
C LEU A 664 -21.04 -15.26 14.43
N ASP A 665 -21.22 -14.41 15.43
CA ASP A 665 -21.16 -12.96 15.30
C ASP A 665 -20.22 -12.41 16.41
N CYS A 666 -18.92 -12.31 16.10
CA CYS A 666 -17.87 -11.89 17.03
C CYS A 666 -17.14 -10.63 16.54
N GLY A 667 -17.59 -9.98 15.46
CA GLY A 667 -16.94 -8.80 14.88
C GLY A 667 -15.50 -9.05 14.40
N MET A 668 -15.15 -10.29 14.05
CA MET A 668 -13.79 -10.67 13.64
C MET A 668 -13.45 -10.15 12.25
N SER A 669 -12.17 -9.75 12.07
CA SER A 669 -11.65 -9.25 10.79
C SER A 669 -10.17 -9.58 10.56
N LEU A 670 -9.66 -10.64 11.19
CA LEU A 670 -8.25 -11.03 11.10
C LEU A 670 -7.92 -11.74 9.79
N GLY A 671 -8.73 -12.69 9.33
CA GLY A 671 -8.39 -13.64 8.28
C GLY A 671 -7.64 -14.87 8.82
N GLU A 672 -6.71 -15.42 8.06
CA GLU A 672 -5.89 -16.60 8.35
C GLU A 672 -6.69 -17.90 8.57
N GLY A 673 -8.02 -17.88 8.47
CA GLY A 673 -8.90 -19.01 8.83
C GLY A 673 -9.40 -18.97 10.28
N SER A 674 -9.20 -17.85 10.99
CA SER A 674 -9.49 -17.71 12.41
C SER A 674 -10.98 -17.92 12.75
N GLY A 675 -11.89 -17.39 11.95
CA GLY A 675 -13.32 -17.59 12.13
C GLY A 675 -13.77 -19.03 11.87
N ALA A 676 -13.20 -19.66 10.84
CA ALA A 676 -13.47 -21.05 10.52
C ALA A 676 -12.98 -22.01 11.61
N VAL A 677 -11.81 -21.75 12.19
CA VAL A 677 -11.29 -22.53 13.32
C VAL A 677 -12.14 -22.33 14.58
N ALA A 678 -12.61 -21.10 14.85
CA ALA A 678 -13.43 -20.79 16.01
C ALA A 678 -14.76 -21.56 16.03
N VAL A 679 -15.31 -21.91 14.89
CA VAL A 679 -16.57 -22.65 14.75
C VAL A 679 -16.41 -24.16 14.98
N MET A 680 -15.21 -24.72 14.78
CA MET A 680 -14.98 -26.16 14.87
C MET A 680 -15.39 -26.80 16.22
N PRO A 681 -15.03 -26.23 17.38
CA PRO A 681 -15.48 -26.75 18.68
C PRO A 681 -17.00 -26.70 18.85
N LEU A 682 -17.69 -25.69 18.30
CA LEU A 682 -19.14 -25.60 18.37
C LEU A 682 -19.83 -26.70 17.55
N LEU A 683 -19.30 -27.02 16.35
CA LEU A 683 -19.78 -28.14 15.55
C LEU A 683 -19.60 -29.48 16.28
N GLU A 684 -18.47 -29.67 16.99
CA GLU A 684 -18.24 -30.86 17.82
C GLU A 684 -19.21 -30.93 19.00
N MET A 685 -19.45 -29.80 19.68
CA MET A 685 -20.45 -29.74 20.78
C MET A 685 -21.83 -30.14 20.27
N GLY A 686 -22.27 -29.57 19.12
CA GLY A 686 -23.54 -29.94 18.49
C GLY A 686 -23.60 -31.42 18.10
N LEU A 687 -22.53 -31.94 17.51
CA LEU A 687 -22.43 -33.35 17.13
C LEU A 687 -22.37 -34.28 18.36
N SER A 688 -21.77 -33.88 19.46
CA SER A 688 -21.76 -34.64 20.71
C SER A 688 -23.15 -34.77 21.29
N VAL A 689 -23.93 -33.68 21.34
CA VAL A 689 -25.35 -33.76 21.75
C VAL A 689 -26.15 -34.69 20.82
N TYR A 690 -25.97 -34.54 19.50
CA TYR A 690 -26.64 -35.36 18.49
C TYR A 690 -26.36 -36.86 18.66
N LYS A 691 -25.11 -37.24 18.99
CA LYS A 691 -24.67 -38.64 19.12
C LYS A 691 -25.06 -39.27 20.45
N SER A 692 -24.80 -38.53 21.55
CA SER A 692 -24.66 -39.10 22.88
C SER A 692 -25.84 -38.83 23.81
N MET A 693 -26.71 -37.87 23.45
CA MET A 693 -27.87 -37.55 24.30
C MET A 693 -28.98 -38.58 24.14
N SER A 694 -29.63 -38.97 25.23
CA SER A 694 -30.72 -39.91 25.25
C SER A 694 -31.94 -39.42 24.50
N THR A 695 -32.70 -40.35 23.93
CA THR A 695 -33.99 -40.07 23.28
C THR A 695 -35.12 -39.99 24.32
N PHE A 696 -36.24 -39.38 23.94
CA PHE A 696 -37.46 -39.39 24.75
C PHE A 696 -37.94 -40.80 25.11
N GLU A 697 -37.80 -41.75 24.19
CA GLU A 697 -38.13 -43.17 24.43
C GLU A 697 -37.23 -43.80 25.53
N GLU A 698 -35.91 -43.55 25.45
CA GLU A 698 -34.96 -44.09 26.42
C GLU A 698 -35.17 -43.55 27.85
N ILE A 699 -35.62 -42.32 28.01
CA ILE A 699 -35.94 -41.72 29.30
C ILE A 699 -37.39 -41.85 29.71
N ARG A 700 -38.21 -42.53 28.90
CA ARG A 700 -39.65 -42.76 29.10
C ARG A 700 -40.46 -41.49 29.31
N VAL A 701 -40.16 -40.45 28.55
CA VAL A 701 -40.93 -39.18 28.47
C VAL A 701 -41.57 -39.08 27.12
N GLU A 702 -42.78 -38.51 27.07
CA GLU A 702 -43.53 -38.30 25.82
C GLU A 702 -42.77 -37.31 24.91
N GLN A 703 -42.62 -37.65 23.64
CA GLN A 703 -41.94 -36.83 22.66
C GLN A 703 -42.73 -35.55 22.40
N TYR A 704 -42.02 -34.39 22.32
CA TYR A 704 -42.67 -33.13 21.94
C TYR A 704 -43.16 -33.18 20.50
N GLU A 705 -44.36 -32.64 20.28
CA GLU A 705 -44.92 -32.43 18.95
C GLU A 705 -44.62 -31.02 18.45
N GLU A 706 -44.39 -30.90 17.15
CA GLU A 706 -44.19 -29.61 16.49
C GLU A 706 -45.55 -28.90 16.39
N LEU A 707 -45.78 -27.89 17.23
CA LEU A 707 -46.99 -27.06 17.16
C LEU A 707 -46.90 -26.19 15.87
N LYS A 708 -47.95 -26.23 15.05
CA LYS A 708 -48.09 -25.47 13.79
C LYS A 708 -48.31 -23.98 14.07
#